data_d485be059d10d3978ed4c9d853eb1d21
#
_entry.id   d485be059d10d3978ed4c9d853eb1d21
#
_cell.length_a   1.000
_cell.length_b   1.000
_cell.length_c   1.000
_cell.angle_alpha   90.00
_cell.angle_beta   90.00
_cell.angle_gamma   90.00
#
_symmetry.space_group_name_H-M   'P 1'
#
loop_
_entity.id
_entity.type
_entity.pdbx_description
1 polymer ?
#
loop_
_entity_poly.entity_id
_entity_poly.type
_entity_poly.pdbx_seq_one_letter_code
_entity_poly.pdbx_strand_id
1 'polypeptide(L)'
;MKIVYNWLKEFVDVTASPADLRARLSLAGIAVDSIEETAAGPVLDAEVTANRPDCLGHLGIAREVAAIYRLPLKPLHPVLKEISEKAADATRVELEAPELCGRFTVRVIRGVKVQPSPDWLRQRLEAIGEKSINNVVDVTNYVMFELGHPLHAFDFDKLAEHRLVVRRAQAGEKIKTLDGGEQKLTKDICVIADAQRAVSIGGIMGGANSEISFSTKNILIECAWFDPISIRRSSKALGLRTEASYRFERGADPEMAELASRRAAELIQQVARGELRAGVVDVYPGREAEKKLELSRKELLRVMGADVPDRDIEQILSALGFHPVRVDANRGSEGSIAAVWECRAVSWRRDVTRGIDLIEEVARHYGYDKFPPHLPPAKLPAHRLPHAEAQDRLRERVVALGYQEIVEIPIVDTKRDELFREPELVPAIIGNPLAEDAAVMRSSGTVSMLRAIEWNLNHGQRNLRLFEIGKTYELRSGEPVETQVLTLGATGLACEKTIYEGTREFEFADLKGDLDNIGRLLGGVVWEAGGPQWLNGARAARLYLRVAPGRPQEFIGSAGQIAKRVAEQFKLRQNVFVAELKLEPLLAGFESAAAALRFKPLARFPAVERDFSLILADGVQFAQVAEAIGSLGIPELQNVEALDLFRGGQIPAGKYSLMIRVKFQSAEATFTDQQLNNFSSRIVTALQQKLGASLRAA
;
A
#
# COMPACT_ATOMS: atom_id res chain seq x y z
N MET A 1 1.94 -13.86 -17.02
CA MET A 1 2.37 -14.98 -17.92
C MET A 1 1.45 -15.00 -19.10
N LYS A 2 2.00 -14.78 -20.30
CA LYS A 2 1.21 -14.86 -21.53
C LYS A 2 1.11 -16.31 -21.99
N ILE A 3 -0.12 -16.79 -22.18
CA ILE A 3 -0.45 -18.18 -22.52
C ILE A 3 -0.99 -18.20 -23.95
N VAL A 4 -0.25 -18.77 -24.88
CA VAL A 4 -0.72 -18.97 -26.26
C VAL A 4 -1.67 -20.15 -26.27
N TYR A 5 -2.96 -19.93 -26.54
CA TYR A 5 -3.99 -20.96 -26.48
C TYR A 5 -3.71 -22.16 -27.38
N ASN A 6 -3.23 -21.92 -28.59
CA ASN A 6 -2.88 -23.00 -29.53
C ASN A 6 -1.68 -23.83 -29.05
N TRP A 7 -0.72 -23.21 -28.35
CA TRP A 7 0.41 -23.94 -27.75
C TRP A 7 -0.03 -24.76 -26.55
N LEU A 8 -0.92 -24.21 -25.69
CA LEU A 8 -1.51 -24.93 -24.57
C LEU A 8 -2.18 -26.25 -24.98
N LYS A 9 -2.86 -26.27 -26.15
CA LYS A 9 -3.53 -27.46 -26.71
C LYS A 9 -2.57 -28.59 -27.10
N GLU A 10 -1.29 -28.34 -27.20
CA GLU A 10 -0.31 -29.42 -27.40
C GLU A 10 -0.16 -30.30 -26.15
N PHE A 11 -0.50 -29.79 -24.96
CA PHE A 11 -0.41 -30.50 -23.67
C PHE A 11 -1.75 -31.02 -23.17
N VAL A 12 -2.87 -30.43 -23.58
CA VAL A 12 -4.21 -30.83 -23.12
C VAL A 12 -5.25 -30.55 -24.21
N ASP A 13 -6.10 -31.52 -24.50
CA ASP A 13 -7.14 -31.39 -25.55
C ASP A 13 -8.33 -30.54 -25.06
N VAL A 14 -8.08 -29.32 -24.66
CA VAL A 14 -9.13 -28.38 -24.25
C VAL A 14 -9.91 -27.87 -25.46
N THR A 15 -11.24 -28.00 -25.41
CA THR A 15 -12.18 -27.53 -26.44
C THR A 15 -12.94 -26.26 -25.99
N ALA A 16 -12.81 -25.87 -24.74
CA ALA A 16 -13.43 -24.68 -24.20
C ALA A 16 -12.94 -23.41 -24.94
N SER A 17 -13.77 -22.40 -25.06
CA SER A 17 -13.35 -21.12 -25.64
C SER A 17 -12.31 -20.43 -24.74
N PRO A 18 -11.46 -19.54 -25.31
CA PRO A 18 -10.55 -18.73 -24.50
C PRO A 18 -11.26 -17.94 -23.39
N ALA A 19 -12.50 -17.48 -23.62
CA ALA A 19 -13.30 -16.76 -22.63
C ALA A 19 -13.75 -17.68 -21.48
N ASP A 20 -14.18 -18.92 -21.75
CA ASP A 20 -14.51 -19.89 -20.71
C ASP A 20 -13.25 -20.30 -19.94
N LEU A 21 -12.14 -20.52 -20.64
CA LEU A 21 -10.86 -20.83 -20.01
C LEU A 21 -10.41 -19.71 -19.06
N ARG A 22 -10.52 -18.44 -19.48
CA ARG A 22 -10.30 -17.27 -18.64
C ARG A 22 -11.10 -17.33 -17.35
N ALA A 23 -12.42 -17.55 -17.47
CA ALA A 23 -13.31 -17.60 -16.31
C ALA A 23 -12.93 -18.73 -15.34
N ARG A 24 -12.65 -19.92 -15.86
CA ARG A 24 -12.33 -21.10 -15.07
C ARG A 24 -10.96 -21.00 -14.38
N LEU A 25 -9.94 -20.53 -15.07
CA LEU A 25 -8.62 -20.29 -14.47
C LEU A 25 -8.71 -19.25 -13.35
N SER A 26 -9.43 -18.14 -13.57
CA SER A 26 -9.62 -17.10 -12.56
C SER A 26 -10.33 -17.62 -11.31
N LEU A 27 -11.37 -18.45 -11.47
CA LEU A 27 -12.06 -19.12 -10.35
C LEU A 27 -11.15 -20.10 -9.61
N ALA A 28 -10.18 -20.70 -10.29
CA ALA A 28 -9.20 -21.61 -9.69
C ALA A 28 -7.97 -20.90 -9.11
N GLY A 29 -7.98 -19.54 -9.04
CA GLY A 29 -6.93 -18.73 -8.42
C GLY A 29 -5.81 -18.28 -9.37
N ILE A 30 -5.96 -18.45 -10.69
CA ILE A 30 -5.06 -17.93 -11.70
C ILE A 30 -5.80 -16.84 -12.48
N ALA A 31 -5.72 -15.59 -12.02
CA ALA A 31 -6.40 -14.46 -12.63
C ALA A 31 -5.93 -14.26 -14.08
N VAL A 32 -6.86 -14.08 -15.01
CA VAL A 32 -6.57 -13.78 -16.42
C VAL A 32 -7.14 -12.40 -16.77
N ASP A 33 -6.27 -11.43 -16.98
CA ASP A 33 -6.64 -10.03 -17.14
C ASP A 33 -7.23 -9.75 -18.53
N SER A 34 -6.56 -10.22 -19.57
CA SER A 34 -6.94 -9.94 -20.96
C SER A 34 -6.80 -11.16 -21.87
N ILE A 35 -7.44 -11.08 -23.03
CA ILE A 35 -7.28 -12.02 -24.15
C ILE A 35 -6.99 -11.16 -25.39
N GLU A 36 -5.88 -11.44 -26.06
CA GLU A 36 -5.45 -10.72 -27.26
C GLU A 36 -5.33 -11.71 -28.44
N GLU A 37 -5.79 -11.31 -29.63
CA GLU A 37 -5.59 -12.08 -30.86
C GLU A 37 -4.22 -11.80 -31.46
N THR A 38 -3.47 -12.86 -31.78
CA THR A 38 -2.13 -12.76 -32.39
C THR A 38 -2.00 -13.70 -33.59
N ALA A 39 -0.88 -13.63 -34.31
CA ALA A 39 -0.57 -14.55 -35.42
C ALA A 39 -0.45 -16.01 -34.96
N ALA A 40 -0.13 -16.27 -33.69
CA ALA A 40 -0.08 -17.60 -33.07
C ALA A 40 -1.43 -18.07 -32.52
N GLY A 41 -2.48 -17.24 -32.62
CA GLY A 41 -3.81 -17.44 -32.06
C GLY A 41 -4.06 -16.62 -30.80
N PRO A 42 -5.17 -16.89 -30.09
CA PRO A 42 -5.50 -16.20 -28.85
C PRO A 42 -4.42 -16.35 -27.78
N VAL A 43 -4.08 -15.23 -27.11
CA VAL A 43 -3.13 -15.17 -25.99
C VAL A 43 -3.86 -14.65 -24.76
N LEU A 44 -3.82 -15.45 -23.70
CA LEU A 44 -4.38 -15.06 -22.39
C LEU A 44 -3.25 -14.50 -21.54
N ASP A 45 -3.45 -13.33 -20.94
CA ASP A 45 -2.51 -12.75 -19.98
C ASP A 45 -2.91 -13.12 -18.56
N ALA A 46 -2.15 -14.04 -17.96
CA ALA A 46 -2.43 -14.59 -16.64
C ALA A 46 -1.49 -13.99 -15.58
N GLU A 47 -2.06 -13.51 -14.49
CA GLU A 47 -1.34 -13.11 -13.30
C GLU A 47 -1.03 -14.35 -12.45
N VAL A 48 0.26 -14.74 -12.41
CA VAL A 48 0.72 -15.89 -11.64
C VAL A 48 1.30 -15.44 -10.31
N THR A 49 0.73 -15.94 -9.23
CA THR A 49 1.18 -15.62 -7.87
C THR A 49 2.58 -16.16 -7.57
N ALA A 50 3.28 -15.55 -6.62
CA ALA A 50 4.68 -15.86 -6.32
C ALA A 50 4.92 -17.31 -5.84
N ASN A 51 3.90 -17.97 -5.28
CA ASN A 51 3.95 -19.36 -4.81
C ASN A 51 3.71 -20.38 -5.92
N ARG A 52 3.35 -19.93 -7.15
CA ARG A 52 3.02 -20.82 -8.28
C ARG A 52 4.02 -20.71 -9.44
N PRO A 53 5.33 -20.90 -9.19
CA PRO A 53 6.33 -20.88 -10.27
C PRO A 53 6.10 -21.94 -11.35
N ASP A 54 5.45 -23.03 -11.01
CA ASP A 54 5.04 -24.07 -11.96
C ASP A 54 4.14 -23.51 -13.08
N CYS A 55 3.28 -22.55 -12.79
CA CYS A 55 2.41 -21.88 -13.76
C CYS A 55 3.10 -20.78 -14.59
N LEU A 56 4.41 -20.55 -14.43
CA LEU A 56 5.20 -19.68 -15.29
C LEU A 56 5.65 -20.36 -16.60
N GLY A 57 5.04 -21.49 -16.95
CA GLY A 57 5.19 -22.21 -18.21
C GLY A 57 3.88 -22.82 -18.69
N HIS A 58 3.76 -23.07 -20.00
CA HIS A 58 2.55 -23.66 -20.60
C HIS A 58 2.22 -25.03 -20.02
N LEU A 59 3.21 -25.87 -19.70
CA LEU A 59 3.00 -27.19 -19.11
C LEU A 59 2.33 -27.10 -17.73
N GLY A 60 2.73 -26.13 -16.88
CA GLY A 60 2.12 -25.93 -15.57
C GLY A 60 0.66 -25.47 -15.68
N ILE A 61 0.39 -24.52 -16.57
CA ILE A 61 -0.99 -24.11 -16.90
C ILE A 61 -1.79 -25.28 -17.47
N ALA A 62 -1.19 -26.12 -18.29
CA ALA A 62 -1.87 -27.31 -18.84
C ALA A 62 -2.26 -28.31 -17.76
N ARG A 63 -1.46 -28.48 -16.68
CA ARG A 63 -1.85 -29.31 -15.50
C ARG A 63 -3.09 -28.75 -14.83
N GLU A 64 -3.16 -27.43 -14.62
CA GLU A 64 -4.32 -26.76 -14.05
C GLU A 64 -5.57 -26.95 -14.93
N VAL A 65 -5.43 -26.72 -16.24
CA VAL A 65 -6.51 -26.91 -17.21
C VAL A 65 -6.97 -28.37 -17.26
N ALA A 66 -6.04 -29.33 -17.24
CA ALA A 66 -6.33 -30.74 -17.19
C ALA A 66 -7.17 -31.12 -15.94
N ALA A 67 -6.81 -30.56 -14.77
CA ALA A 67 -7.55 -30.77 -13.54
C ALA A 67 -8.95 -30.12 -13.58
N ILE A 68 -9.06 -28.85 -14.05
CA ILE A 68 -10.31 -28.09 -14.15
C ILE A 68 -11.33 -28.79 -15.07
N TYR A 69 -10.89 -29.26 -16.24
CA TYR A 69 -11.75 -29.84 -17.24
C TYR A 69 -11.80 -31.39 -17.19
N ARG A 70 -11.09 -31.99 -16.22
CA ARG A 70 -10.98 -33.46 -16.06
C ARG A 70 -10.48 -34.15 -17.32
N LEU A 71 -9.49 -33.56 -17.98
CA LEU A 71 -8.87 -34.01 -19.20
C LEU A 71 -7.51 -34.68 -18.91
N PRO A 72 -7.06 -35.63 -19.73
CA PRO A 72 -5.72 -36.17 -19.59
C PRO A 72 -4.68 -35.13 -20.04
N LEU A 73 -3.61 -35.00 -19.25
CA LEU A 73 -2.41 -34.25 -19.65
C LEU A 73 -1.59 -35.13 -20.63
N LYS A 74 -1.16 -34.54 -21.75
CA LYS A 74 -0.29 -35.21 -22.71
C LYS A 74 1.15 -35.17 -22.21
N PRO A 75 1.80 -36.34 -22.05
CA PRO A 75 3.19 -36.35 -21.59
C PRO A 75 4.14 -35.82 -22.67
N LEU A 76 5.16 -35.08 -22.25
CA LEU A 76 6.24 -34.65 -23.13
C LEU A 76 7.38 -35.68 -23.08
N HIS A 77 7.70 -36.29 -24.21
CA HIS A 77 8.76 -37.28 -24.33
C HIS A 77 9.77 -36.87 -25.42
N PRO A 78 10.76 -36.00 -25.10
CA PRO A 78 11.75 -35.57 -26.08
C PRO A 78 12.58 -36.75 -26.61
N VAL A 79 12.72 -36.86 -27.92
CA VAL A 79 13.48 -37.90 -28.60
C VAL A 79 14.84 -37.33 -29.05
N LEU A 80 15.89 -37.84 -28.44
CA LEU A 80 17.25 -37.43 -28.74
C LEU A 80 17.95 -38.35 -29.76
N LYS A 81 18.70 -37.75 -30.65
CA LYS A 81 19.60 -38.48 -31.54
C LYS A 81 21.04 -38.23 -31.11
N GLU A 82 21.55 -39.13 -30.28
CA GLU A 82 22.89 -39.03 -29.69
C GLU A 82 23.92 -39.79 -30.53
N ILE A 83 25.14 -39.24 -30.61
CA ILE A 83 26.31 -39.92 -31.14
C ILE A 83 26.97 -40.74 -30.03
N SER A 84 27.96 -41.61 -30.39
CA SER A 84 28.61 -42.50 -29.39
C SER A 84 29.55 -41.76 -28.42
N GLU A 85 30.03 -40.60 -28.77
CA GLU A 85 30.92 -39.80 -27.92
C GLU A 85 30.13 -39.19 -26.71
N LYS A 86 30.66 -39.38 -25.52
CA LYS A 86 29.97 -38.91 -24.31
C LYS A 86 30.13 -37.40 -24.07
N ALA A 87 29.12 -36.77 -23.50
CA ALA A 87 29.20 -35.37 -23.07
C ALA A 87 30.27 -35.18 -21.96
N ALA A 88 30.40 -36.17 -21.04
CA ALA A 88 31.35 -36.13 -19.95
C ALA A 88 32.84 -36.21 -20.41
N ASP A 89 33.12 -36.67 -21.63
CA ASP A 89 34.46 -36.65 -22.18
C ASP A 89 34.86 -35.28 -22.76
N ALA A 90 33.86 -34.42 -22.99
CA ALA A 90 34.06 -33.09 -23.60
C ALA A 90 34.02 -31.95 -22.58
N THR A 91 33.34 -32.13 -21.48
CA THR A 91 33.14 -31.07 -20.47
C THR A 91 32.99 -31.66 -19.06
N ARG A 92 33.26 -30.85 -18.06
CA ARG A 92 32.99 -31.19 -16.66
C ARG A 92 32.38 -29.99 -15.95
N VAL A 93 31.63 -30.28 -14.90
CA VAL A 93 30.98 -29.28 -14.03
C VAL A 93 31.46 -29.48 -12.59
N GLU A 94 31.87 -28.40 -11.96
CA GLU A 94 32.26 -28.35 -10.55
C GLU A 94 31.31 -27.38 -9.81
N LEU A 95 30.66 -27.89 -8.73
CA LEU A 95 29.81 -27.05 -7.85
C LEU A 95 30.60 -26.75 -6.55
N GLU A 96 31.22 -25.56 -6.51
CA GLU A 96 31.92 -25.07 -5.31
C GLU A 96 30.93 -24.40 -4.30
N ALA A 97 29.75 -24.00 -4.75
CA ALA A 97 28.72 -23.38 -3.93
C ALA A 97 27.35 -24.11 -4.08
N PRO A 98 27.25 -25.35 -3.57
CA PRO A 98 26.03 -26.16 -3.71
C PRO A 98 24.82 -25.55 -2.99
N GLU A 99 25.05 -24.70 -1.99
CA GLU A 99 24.00 -23.94 -1.30
C GLU A 99 23.36 -22.83 -2.17
N LEU A 100 24.05 -22.36 -3.21
CA LEU A 100 23.53 -21.36 -4.16
C LEU A 100 22.99 -22.01 -5.44
N CYS A 101 23.53 -23.18 -5.80
CA CYS A 101 23.11 -23.94 -6.97
C CYS A 101 23.01 -25.42 -6.60
N GLY A 102 21.80 -25.90 -6.37
CA GLY A 102 21.57 -27.28 -5.88
C GLY A 102 21.62 -28.34 -6.98
N ARG A 103 21.45 -27.98 -8.25
CA ARG A 103 21.55 -28.87 -9.40
C ARG A 103 22.07 -28.13 -10.63
N PHE A 104 22.95 -28.78 -11.38
CA PHE A 104 23.50 -28.22 -12.62
C PHE A 104 23.66 -29.30 -13.67
N THR A 105 22.98 -29.16 -14.80
CA THR A 105 23.05 -30.11 -15.92
C THR A 105 23.62 -29.43 -17.15
N VAL A 106 24.44 -30.18 -17.93
CA VAL A 106 24.93 -29.70 -19.23
C VAL A 106 24.85 -30.78 -20.29
N ARG A 107 24.55 -30.34 -21.51
CA ARG A 107 24.64 -31.14 -22.74
C ARG A 107 25.50 -30.40 -23.79
N VAL A 108 26.19 -31.17 -24.64
CA VAL A 108 27.09 -30.62 -25.64
C VAL A 108 26.59 -31.03 -27.05
N ILE A 109 26.39 -30.02 -27.91
CA ILE A 109 26.01 -30.22 -29.32
C ILE A 109 27.09 -29.58 -30.21
N ARG A 110 27.63 -30.34 -31.15
CA ARG A 110 28.66 -29.88 -32.10
C ARG A 110 28.08 -29.68 -33.50
N GLY A 111 28.70 -28.79 -34.26
CA GLY A 111 28.35 -28.57 -35.66
C GLY A 111 26.97 -27.93 -35.84
N VAL A 112 26.50 -27.14 -34.89
CA VAL A 112 25.25 -26.39 -35.03
C VAL A 112 25.36 -25.32 -36.10
N LYS A 113 24.24 -25.03 -36.76
CA LYS A 113 24.11 -23.94 -37.70
C LYS A 113 23.21 -22.86 -37.09
N VAL A 114 23.83 -21.82 -36.54
CA VAL A 114 23.10 -20.66 -35.99
C VAL A 114 22.58 -19.80 -37.15
N GLN A 115 21.28 -19.58 -37.18
CA GLN A 115 20.56 -18.84 -38.22
C GLN A 115 19.29 -18.22 -37.64
N PRO A 116 18.56 -17.35 -38.36
CA PRO A 116 17.24 -16.89 -37.91
C PRO A 116 16.31 -18.06 -37.61
N SER A 117 15.47 -17.92 -36.60
CA SER A 117 14.52 -18.92 -36.19
C SER A 117 13.44 -19.18 -37.25
N PRO A 118 12.93 -20.44 -37.36
CA PRO A 118 11.78 -20.73 -38.21
C PRO A 118 10.53 -20.00 -37.72
N ASP A 119 9.60 -19.73 -38.65
CA ASP A 119 8.43 -18.89 -38.40
C ASP A 119 7.57 -19.36 -37.20
N TRP A 120 7.37 -20.67 -37.04
CA TRP A 120 6.57 -21.20 -35.92
C TRP A 120 7.16 -20.85 -34.55
N LEU A 121 8.50 -20.88 -34.42
CA LEU A 121 9.21 -20.58 -33.18
C LEU A 121 9.18 -19.07 -32.91
N ARG A 122 9.50 -18.27 -33.95
CA ARG A 122 9.47 -16.83 -33.89
C ARG A 122 8.09 -16.29 -33.52
N GLN A 123 7.02 -16.74 -34.22
CA GLN A 123 5.66 -16.28 -33.95
C GLN A 123 5.17 -16.58 -32.55
N ARG A 124 5.52 -17.73 -31.97
CA ARG A 124 5.16 -18.07 -30.59
C ARG A 124 5.85 -17.19 -29.57
N LEU A 125 7.13 -16.89 -29.76
CA LEU A 125 7.88 -16.00 -28.88
C LEU A 125 7.38 -14.56 -29.00
N GLU A 126 7.18 -14.06 -30.20
CA GLU A 126 6.64 -12.71 -30.45
C GLU A 126 5.23 -12.56 -29.85
N ALA A 127 4.38 -13.59 -29.89
CA ALA A 127 3.04 -13.58 -29.31
C ALA A 127 3.04 -13.42 -27.78
N ILE A 128 4.08 -13.89 -27.10
CA ILE A 128 4.25 -13.69 -25.65
C ILE A 128 5.07 -12.44 -25.29
N GLY A 129 5.50 -11.67 -26.31
CA GLY A 129 6.24 -10.41 -26.13
C GLY A 129 7.77 -10.56 -26.15
N GLU A 130 8.28 -11.75 -26.46
CA GLU A 130 9.72 -12.01 -26.58
C GLU A 130 10.24 -11.70 -27.98
N LYS A 131 11.44 -11.09 -28.04
CA LYS A 131 12.10 -10.80 -29.32
C LYS A 131 12.90 -12.00 -29.81
N SER A 132 12.65 -12.44 -31.03
CA SER A 132 13.46 -13.48 -31.66
C SER A 132 14.88 -12.99 -31.96
N ILE A 133 15.90 -13.80 -31.65
CA ILE A 133 17.32 -13.49 -31.76
C ILE A 133 17.96 -14.42 -32.82
N ASN A 134 18.01 -15.72 -32.51
CA ASN A 134 18.47 -16.78 -33.41
C ASN A 134 17.91 -18.14 -32.93
N ASN A 135 18.01 -19.13 -33.81
CA ASN A 135 17.39 -20.45 -33.56
C ASN A 135 17.92 -21.22 -32.36
N VAL A 136 19.07 -20.87 -31.78
CA VAL A 136 19.59 -21.50 -30.54
C VAL A 136 19.06 -20.79 -29.32
N VAL A 137 19.22 -19.47 -29.25
CA VAL A 137 18.74 -18.65 -28.11
C VAL A 137 17.21 -18.71 -28.02
N ASP A 138 16.52 -18.64 -29.13
CA ASP A 138 15.06 -18.71 -29.19
C ASP A 138 14.53 -20.07 -28.70
N VAL A 139 15.26 -21.17 -28.94
CA VAL A 139 14.90 -22.48 -28.35
C VAL A 139 15.04 -22.46 -26.82
N THR A 140 16.09 -21.85 -26.25
CA THR A 140 16.20 -21.77 -24.79
C THR A 140 15.08 -20.92 -24.17
N ASN A 141 14.70 -19.80 -24.80
CA ASN A 141 13.56 -18.99 -24.38
C ASN A 141 12.24 -19.76 -24.55
N TYR A 142 12.05 -20.43 -25.68
CA TYR A 142 10.86 -21.23 -25.94
C TYR A 142 10.65 -22.30 -24.85
N VAL A 143 11.69 -23.10 -24.53
CA VAL A 143 11.61 -24.13 -23.49
C VAL A 143 11.36 -23.54 -22.11
N MET A 144 11.92 -22.37 -21.81
CA MET A 144 11.63 -21.66 -20.58
C MET A 144 10.13 -21.31 -20.44
N PHE A 145 9.50 -20.81 -21.50
CA PHE A 145 8.07 -20.52 -21.51
C PHE A 145 7.19 -21.76 -21.70
N GLU A 146 7.74 -22.82 -22.29
CA GLU A 146 7.06 -24.13 -22.40
C GLU A 146 6.94 -24.81 -21.04
N LEU A 147 8.05 -24.92 -20.29
CA LEU A 147 8.19 -25.73 -19.10
C LEU A 147 8.29 -24.96 -17.79
N GLY A 148 8.44 -23.63 -17.85
CA GLY A 148 8.63 -22.79 -16.67
C GLY A 148 10.04 -22.86 -16.08
N HIS A 149 11.01 -23.41 -16.81
CA HIS A 149 12.37 -23.65 -16.33
C HIS A 149 13.40 -22.95 -17.23
N PRO A 150 14.15 -21.94 -16.72
CA PRO A 150 15.15 -21.23 -17.53
C PRO A 150 16.33 -22.10 -17.91
N LEU A 151 16.86 -21.84 -19.10
CA LEU A 151 18.06 -22.47 -19.65
C LEU A 151 18.99 -21.40 -20.26
N HIS A 152 20.25 -21.77 -20.40
CA HIS A 152 21.22 -20.95 -21.14
C HIS A 152 22.04 -21.77 -22.12
N ALA A 153 22.48 -21.15 -23.20
CA ALA A 153 23.39 -21.75 -24.16
C ALA A 153 24.69 -20.94 -24.24
N PHE A 154 25.82 -21.59 -24.04
CA PHE A 154 27.14 -21.01 -24.18
C PHE A 154 27.76 -21.41 -25.51
N ASP A 155 28.53 -20.50 -26.14
CA ASP A 155 29.48 -20.85 -27.19
C ASP A 155 30.60 -21.70 -26.56
N PHE A 156 30.59 -23.00 -26.86
CA PHE A 156 31.47 -23.97 -26.25
C PHE A 156 32.94 -23.69 -26.51
N ASP A 157 33.25 -23.16 -27.70
CA ASP A 157 34.61 -22.87 -28.12
C ASP A 157 35.21 -21.64 -27.39
N LYS A 158 34.36 -20.81 -26.78
CA LYS A 158 34.76 -19.65 -25.98
C LYS A 158 35.01 -19.98 -24.50
N LEU A 159 34.66 -21.20 -24.02
CA LEU A 159 34.85 -21.63 -22.63
C LEU A 159 36.28 -22.14 -22.44
N ALA A 160 37.03 -21.50 -21.55
CA ALA A 160 38.38 -21.90 -21.21
C ALA A 160 38.38 -23.31 -20.59
N GLU A 161 39.26 -24.20 -21.12
CA GLU A 161 39.37 -25.63 -20.74
C GLU A 161 38.06 -26.42 -20.89
N HIS A 162 37.06 -25.86 -21.58
CA HIS A 162 35.74 -26.49 -21.78
C HIS A 162 35.09 -26.99 -20.46
N ARG A 163 35.30 -26.29 -19.37
CA ARG A 163 34.72 -26.63 -18.06
C ARG A 163 33.92 -25.48 -17.48
N LEU A 164 32.97 -25.82 -16.61
CA LEU A 164 32.20 -24.86 -15.86
C LEU A 164 32.39 -25.07 -14.35
N VAL A 165 32.56 -23.95 -13.63
CA VAL A 165 32.69 -23.92 -12.17
C VAL A 165 31.58 -22.98 -11.65
N VAL A 166 30.67 -23.53 -10.85
CA VAL A 166 29.64 -22.73 -10.18
C VAL A 166 30.13 -22.36 -8.80
N ARG A 167 30.41 -21.11 -8.61
CA ARG A 167 31.05 -20.58 -7.40
C ARG A 167 30.45 -19.24 -6.95
N ARG A 168 30.88 -18.79 -5.79
CA ARG A 168 30.66 -17.41 -5.39
C ARG A 168 31.53 -16.46 -6.20
N ALA A 169 31.02 -15.29 -6.52
CA ALA A 169 31.86 -14.27 -7.17
C ALA A 169 32.98 -13.80 -6.24
N GLN A 170 34.10 -13.39 -6.82
CA GLN A 170 35.18 -12.75 -6.09
C GLN A 170 34.81 -11.29 -5.78
N ALA A 171 35.34 -10.75 -4.68
CA ALA A 171 35.04 -9.38 -4.32
C ALA A 171 35.50 -8.38 -5.39
N GLY A 172 34.56 -7.65 -5.99
CA GLY A 172 34.85 -6.68 -7.06
C GLY A 172 35.07 -7.30 -8.44
N GLU A 173 34.83 -8.60 -8.60
CA GLU A 173 34.78 -9.25 -9.93
C GLU A 173 33.79 -8.52 -10.84
N LYS A 174 34.15 -8.35 -12.10
CA LYS A 174 33.33 -7.66 -13.09
C LYS A 174 32.94 -8.61 -14.21
N ILE A 175 31.71 -8.46 -14.66
CA ILE A 175 31.19 -9.16 -15.83
C ILE A 175 30.44 -8.19 -16.72
N LYS A 176 30.66 -8.27 -18.05
CA LYS A 176 29.83 -7.61 -19.03
C LYS A 176 28.68 -8.54 -19.40
N THR A 177 27.46 -8.13 -19.11
CA THR A 177 26.24 -8.90 -19.37
C THR A 177 25.74 -8.77 -20.82
N LEU A 178 24.83 -9.66 -21.22
CA LEU A 178 24.27 -9.72 -22.60
C LEU A 178 23.57 -8.43 -23.03
N ASP A 179 23.03 -7.66 -22.09
CA ASP A 179 22.44 -6.34 -22.33
C ASP A 179 23.47 -5.22 -22.55
N GLY A 180 24.77 -5.55 -22.48
CA GLY A 180 25.88 -4.63 -22.66
C GLY A 180 26.31 -3.91 -21.38
N GLY A 181 25.63 -4.08 -20.26
CA GLY A 181 25.96 -3.49 -18.97
C GLY A 181 27.20 -4.12 -18.34
N GLU A 182 28.02 -3.34 -17.62
CA GLU A 182 29.12 -3.85 -16.79
C GLU A 182 28.63 -3.94 -15.34
N GLN A 183 28.64 -5.14 -14.78
CA GLN A 183 28.20 -5.40 -13.41
C GLN A 183 29.39 -5.65 -12.50
N LYS A 184 29.42 -4.99 -11.34
CA LYS A 184 30.40 -5.24 -10.27
C LYS A 184 29.78 -6.19 -9.25
N LEU A 185 30.38 -7.36 -9.10
CA LEU A 185 29.82 -8.43 -8.30
C LEU A 185 30.33 -8.39 -6.84
N THR A 186 29.51 -8.90 -5.94
CA THR A 186 29.86 -9.13 -4.54
C THR A 186 29.98 -10.63 -4.27
N LYS A 187 30.67 -11.02 -3.21
CA LYS A 187 30.88 -12.42 -2.82
C LYS A 187 29.59 -13.22 -2.53
N ASP A 188 28.45 -12.53 -2.40
CA ASP A 188 27.17 -13.18 -2.14
C ASP A 188 26.46 -13.62 -3.44
N ILE A 189 26.98 -13.20 -4.60
CA ILE A 189 26.40 -13.49 -5.90
C ILE A 189 26.98 -14.82 -6.43
N CYS A 190 26.08 -15.68 -6.94
CA CYS A 190 26.46 -16.89 -7.65
C CYS A 190 26.91 -16.55 -9.07
N VAL A 191 28.06 -17.08 -9.49
CA VAL A 191 28.54 -17.00 -10.87
C VAL A 191 28.79 -18.37 -11.45
N ILE A 192 28.56 -18.51 -12.75
CA ILE A 192 29.08 -19.60 -13.54
C ILE A 192 30.35 -19.09 -14.18
N ALA A 193 31.45 -19.74 -13.93
CA ALA A 193 32.77 -19.40 -14.46
C ALA A 193 33.30 -20.54 -15.31
N ASP A 194 34.16 -20.20 -16.28
CA ASP A 194 35.04 -21.17 -16.91
C ASP A 194 36.35 -21.32 -16.08
N ALA A 195 37.38 -21.87 -16.65
CA ALA A 195 38.69 -22.05 -15.95
C ALA A 195 39.37 -20.70 -15.61
N GLN A 196 38.95 -19.58 -16.20
CA GLN A 196 39.69 -18.31 -16.10
C GLN A 196 38.82 -17.17 -15.54
N ARG A 197 37.52 -17.12 -15.86
CA ARG A 197 36.64 -15.95 -15.57
C ARG A 197 35.18 -16.33 -15.44
N ALA A 198 34.39 -15.41 -14.89
CA ALA A 198 32.92 -15.53 -14.90
C ALA A 198 32.39 -15.39 -16.35
N VAL A 199 31.48 -16.30 -16.72
CA VAL A 199 30.81 -16.36 -18.02
C VAL A 199 29.29 -16.14 -17.91
N SER A 200 28.74 -16.22 -16.70
CA SER A 200 27.33 -15.89 -16.42
C SER A 200 27.13 -15.50 -14.96
N ILE A 201 26.14 -14.64 -14.70
CA ILE A 201 25.58 -14.45 -13.37
C ILE A 201 24.52 -15.54 -13.18
N GLY A 202 24.81 -16.52 -12.33
CA GLY A 202 24.00 -17.74 -12.18
C GLY A 202 22.52 -17.44 -11.97
N GLY A 203 21.66 -17.97 -12.86
CA GLY A 203 20.20 -17.81 -12.81
C GLY A 203 19.66 -16.41 -13.07
N ILE A 204 20.50 -15.44 -13.45
CA ILE A 204 20.10 -14.05 -13.71
C ILE A 204 20.36 -13.67 -15.15
N MET A 205 21.63 -13.64 -15.61
CA MET A 205 21.97 -13.18 -16.97
C MET A 205 23.32 -13.72 -17.43
N GLY A 206 23.37 -14.17 -18.68
CA GLY A 206 24.60 -14.61 -19.34
C GLY A 206 25.60 -13.47 -19.57
N GLY A 207 26.86 -13.82 -19.67
CA GLY A 207 27.94 -12.90 -20.03
C GLY A 207 28.14 -12.78 -21.54
N ALA A 208 28.44 -11.56 -22.03
CA ALA A 208 28.72 -11.29 -23.41
C ALA A 208 29.96 -12.03 -23.96
N ASN A 209 30.85 -12.48 -23.06
CA ASN A 209 32.11 -13.16 -23.42
C ASN A 209 31.93 -14.63 -23.87
N SER A 210 30.76 -15.22 -23.63
CA SER A 210 30.40 -16.60 -24.00
C SER A 210 29.12 -16.67 -24.86
N GLU A 211 28.65 -15.53 -25.35
CA GLU A 211 27.44 -15.38 -26.13
C GLU A 211 27.46 -16.19 -27.45
N ILE A 212 26.29 -16.77 -27.76
CA ILE A 212 26.03 -17.42 -29.07
C ILE A 212 25.93 -16.37 -30.16
N SER A 213 26.71 -16.56 -31.20
CA SER A 213 26.75 -15.72 -32.43
C SER A 213 26.46 -16.52 -33.67
N PHE A 214 26.25 -15.88 -34.80
CA PHE A 214 26.06 -16.56 -36.09
C PHE A 214 27.28 -17.38 -36.54
N SER A 215 28.46 -17.15 -35.95
CA SER A 215 29.69 -17.91 -36.23
C SER A 215 29.86 -19.12 -35.29
N THR A 216 29.06 -19.24 -34.21
CA THR A 216 29.13 -20.34 -33.27
C THR A 216 28.82 -21.67 -33.94
N LYS A 217 29.67 -22.68 -33.67
CA LYS A 217 29.52 -24.04 -34.22
C LYS A 217 29.30 -25.08 -33.16
N ASN A 218 29.80 -24.89 -31.98
CA ASN A 218 29.67 -25.82 -30.87
C ASN A 218 29.02 -25.11 -29.67
N ILE A 219 28.04 -25.74 -29.07
CA ILE A 219 27.28 -25.15 -27.96
C ILE A 219 27.25 -26.08 -26.74
N LEU A 220 27.19 -25.48 -25.57
CA LEU A 220 26.91 -26.14 -24.31
C LEU A 220 25.57 -25.60 -23.80
N ILE A 221 24.60 -26.50 -23.64
CA ILE A 221 23.29 -26.18 -23.05
C ILE A 221 23.41 -26.37 -21.56
N GLU A 222 23.17 -25.32 -20.80
CA GLU A 222 23.04 -25.30 -19.34
C GLU A 222 21.59 -25.37 -18.94
N CYS A 223 21.26 -26.22 -17.94
CA CYS A 223 19.98 -26.19 -17.27
C CYS A 223 20.21 -26.50 -15.80
N ALA A 224 19.95 -25.50 -14.95
CA ALA A 224 20.33 -25.54 -13.55
C ALA A 224 19.17 -25.18 -12.61
N TRP A 225 19.34 -25.44 -11.34
CA TRP A 225 18.45 -24.94 -10.29
C TRP A 225 19.26 -24.12 -9.28
N PHE A 226 18.82 -22.90 -9.02
CA PHE A 226 19.44 -21.96 -8.10
C PHE A 226 18.56 -21.70 -6.87
N ASP A 227 19.19 -21.39 -5.73
CA ASP A 227 18.48 -21.02 -4.51
C ASP A 227 17.65 -19.73 -4.72
N PRO A 228 16.33 -19.81 -4.49
CA PRO A 228 15.43 -18.68 -4.78
C PRO A 228 15.76 -17.41 -4.00
N ILE A 229 16.20 -17.55 -2.75
CA ILE A 229 16.52 -16.41 -1.88
C ILE A 229 17.77 -15.71 -2.38
N SER A 230 18.78 -16.49 -2.77
CA SER A 230 20.02 -15.97 -3.36
C SER A 230 19.76 -15.22 -4.66
N ILE A 231 18.95 -15.79 -5.56
CA ILE A 231 18.57 -15.12 -6.84
C ILE A 231 17.84 -13.81 -6.57
N ARG A 232 16.86 -13.81 -5.68
CA ARG A 232 16.10 -12.60 -5.34
C ARG A 232 16.99 -11.48 -4.79
N ARG A 233 17.91 -11.82 -3.88
CA ARG A 233 18.88 -10.86 -3.30
C ARG A 233 19.83 -10.32 -4.34
N SER A 234 20.40 -11.20 -5.16
CA SER A 234 21.35 -10.84 -6.21
C SER A 234 20.73 -9.98 -7.30
N SER A 235 19.55 -10.37 -7.80
CA SER A 235 18.76 -9.62 -8.78
C SER A 235 18.45 -8.19 -8.28
N LYS A 236 18.00 -8.06 -7.04
CA LYS A 236 17.74 -6.76 -6.41
C LYS A 236 19.01 -5.93 -6.24
N ALA A 237 20.10 -6.53 -5.79
CA ALA A 237 21.38 -5.83 -5.56
C ALA A 237 22.00 -5.30 -6.85
N LEU A 238 21.83 -6.03 -7.97
CA LEU A 238 22.33 -5.66 -9.27
C LEU A 238 21.35 -4.78 -10.08
N GLY A 239 20.10 -4.66 -9.64
CA GLY A 239 19.04 -3.99 -10.42
C GLY A 239 18.67 -4.73 -11.71
N LEU A 240 19.00 -6.02 -11.82
CA LEU A 240 18.74 -6.87 -12.99
C LEU A 240 17.53 -7.75 -12.74
N ARG A 241 16.46 -7.53 -13.50
CA ARG A 241 15.25 -8.35 -13.46
C ARG A 241 15.02 -8.96 -14.83
N THR A 242 15.12 -10.28 -14.93
CA THR A 242 14.99 -11.04 -16.18
C THR A 242 13.92 -12.11 -16.05
N GLU A 243 13.47 -12.69 -17.15
CA GLU A 243 12.54 -13.82 -17.17
C GLU A 243 13.12 -15.06 -16.45
N ALA A 244 14.45 -15.22 -16.50
CA ALA A 244 15.14 -16.27 -15.76
C ALA A 244 15.11 -16.00 -14.24
N SER A 245 15.56 -14.82 -13.81
CA SER A 245 15.56 -14.46 -12.39
C SER A 245 14.14 -14.47 -11.80
N TYR A 246 13.14 -14.05 -12.58
CA TYR A 246 11.73 -14.05 -12.19
C TYR A 246 11.19 -15.45 -11.87
N ARG A 247 11.67 -16.50 -12.58
CA ARG A 247 11.31 -17.90 -12.32
C ARG A 247 12.11 -18.50 -11.17
N PHE A 248 13.42 -18.31 -11.18
CA PHE A 248 14.28 -18.87 -10.12
C PHE A 248 14.01 -18.25 -8.75
N GLU A 249 13.77 -16.95 -8.65
CA GLU A 249 13.46 -16.29 -7.36
C GLU A 249 12.17 -16.79 -6.70
N ARG A 250 11.30 -17.45 -7.49
CA ARG A 250 10.05 -18.06 -7.02
C ARG A 250 10.18 -19.55 -6.72
N GLY A 251 11.30 -20.17 -7.08
CA GLY A 251 11.58 -21.57 -6.82
C GLY A 251 11.16 -22.51 -7.96
N ALA A 252 11.82 -22.35 -9.11
CA ALA A 252 11.66 -23.30 -10.23
C ALA A 252 11.88 -24.76 -9.78
N ASP A 253 11.26 -25.71 -10.50
CA ASP A 253 11.33 -27.12 -10.18
C ASP A 253 12.72 -27.72 -10.43
N PRO A 254 13.46 -28.23 -9.42
CA PRO A 254 14.78 -28.82 -9.63
C PRO A 254 14.74 -30.09 -10.49
N GLU A 255 13.64 -30.86 -10.48
CA GLU A 255 13.53 -32.09 -11.29
C GLU A 255 13.26 -31.77 -12.78
N MET A 256 12.77 -30.56 -13.08
CA MET A 256 12.54 -30.11 -14.45
C MET A 256 13.83 -29.91 -15.28
N ALA A 257 14.97 -29.71 -14.64
CA ALA A 257 16.24 -29.41 -15.32
C ALA A 257 16.60 -30.46 -16.37
N GLU A 258 16.42 -31.73 -16.06
CA GLU A 258 16.72 -32.82 -17.02
C GLU A 258 15.77 -32.83 -18.22
N LEU A 259 14.46 -32.74 -17.97
CA LEU A 259 13.45 -32.69 -19.03
C LEU A 259 13.64 -31.46 -19.92
N ALA A 260 13.89 -30.30 -19.34
CA ALA A 260 14.10 -29.05 -20.07
C ALA A 260 15.37 -29.12 -20.93
N SER A 261 16.47 -29.69 -20.42
CA SER A 261 17.70 -29.87 -21.18
C SER A 261 17.52 -30.84 -22.36
N ARG A 262 16.71 -31.92 -22.19
CA ARG A 262 16.35 -32.84 -23.28
C ARG A 262 15.52 -32.13 -24.35
N ARG A 263 14.49 -31.39 -23.91
CA ARG A 263 13.60 -30.67 -24.83
C ARG A 263 14.36 -29.63 -25.65
N ALA A 264 15.25 -28.89 -25.01
CA ALA A 264 16.10 -27.92 -25.71
C ALA A 264 17.03 -28.61 -26.72
N ALA A 265 17.67 -29.73 -26.35
CA ALA A 265 18.54 -30.48 -27.26
C ALA A 265 17.77 -31.04 -28.46
N GLU A 266 16.57 -31.61 -28.27
CA GLU A 266 15.69 -32.06 -29.33
C GLU A 266 15.34 -30.94 -30.32
N LEU A 267 14.88 -29.80 -29.82
CA LEU A 267 14.49 -28.66 -30.66
C LEU A 267 15.67 -28.05 -31.36
N ILE A 268 16.85 -27.92 -30.72
CA ILE A 268 18.06 -27.44 -31.38
C ILE A 268 18.48 -28.36 -32.50
N GLN A 269 18.44 -29.69 -32.31
CA GLN A 269 18.72 -30.64 -33.41
C GLN A 269 17.74 -30.46 -34.58
N GLN A 270 16.48 -30.11 -34.31
CA GLN A 270 15.48 -29.87 -35.36
C GLN A 270 15.75 -28.56 -36.15
N VAL A 271 16.06 -27.45 -35.45
CA VAL A 271 16.11 -26.11 -36.06
C VAL A 271 17.53 -25.63 -36.39
N ALA A 272 18.56 -26.14 -35.68
CA ALA A 272 19.94 -25.74 -35.87
C ALA A 272 20.85 -26.91 -36.32
N ARG A 273 20.30 -28.13 -36.44
CA ARG A 273 21.08 -29.33 -36.70
C ARG A 273 22.09 -29.62 -35.57
N GLY A 274 23.19 -30.28 -35.92
CA GLY A 274 24.26 -30.61 -34.97
C GLY A 274 24.21 -32.02 -34.42
N GLU A 275 25.34 -32.45 -33.89
CA GLU A 275 25.57 -33.77 -33.31
C GLU A 275 25.54 -33.68 -31.78
N LEU A 276 24.52 -34.27 -31.17
CA LEU A 276 24.39 -34.30 -29.72
C LEU A 276 25.28 -35.42 -29.16
N ARG A 277 26.18 -35.08 -28.26
CA ARG A 277 26.96 -36.06 -27.52
C ARG A 277 26.09 -36.88 -26.55
N ALA A 278 26.44 -38.17 -26.39
CA ALA A 278 25.67 -39.08 -25.56
C ALA A 278 25.64 -38.68 -24.09
N GLY A 279 24.45 -38.75 -23.51
CA GLY A 279 24.23 -38.52 -22.09
C GLY A 279 24.21 -37.05 -21.66
N VAL A 280 24.23 -36.85 -20.38
CA VAL A 280 24.19 -35.55 -19.71
C VAL A 280 25.21 -35.56 -18.57
N VAL A 281 25.92 -34.44 -18.36
CA VAL A 281 26.65 -34.23 -17.10
C VAL A 281 25.64 -33.60 -16.15
N ASP A 282 25.27 -34.30 -15.08
CA ASP A 282 24.29 -33.88 -14.08
C ASP A 282 24.91 -33.95 -12.68
N VAL A 283 25.09 -32.80 -12.06
CA VAL A 283 25.64 -32.69 -10.71
C VAL A 283 24.51 -32.23 -9.78
N TYR A 284 24.04 -33.15 -8.92
CA TYR A 284 22.90 -32.95 -8.05
C TYR A 284 23.20 -33.37 -6.59
N PRO A 285 24.02 -32.60 -5.85
CA PRO A 285 24.42 -32.97 -4.49
C PRO A 285 23.30 -32.89 -3.47
N GLY A 286 22.35 -31.99 -3.68
CA GLY A 286 21.27 -31.69 -2.72
C GLY A 286 19.92 -32.30 -3.07
N ARG A 287 19.86 -33.51 -3.64
CA ARG A 287 18.58 -34.13 -3.98
C ARG A 287 17.72 -34.34 -2.74
N GLU A 288 16.58 -33.65 -2.68
CA GLU A 288 15.64 -33.78 -1.58
C GLU A 288 14.93 -35.15 -1.61
N ALA A 289 14.75 -35.74 -0.42
CA ALA A 289 13.94 -36.94 -0.29
C ALA A 289 12.45 -36.64 -0.56
N GLU A 290 11.75 -37.61 -1.13
CA GLU A 290 10.30 -37.51 -1.36
C GLU A 290 9.56 -37.29 -0.03
N LYS A 291 8.77 -36.25 0.06
CA LYS A 291 7.96 -35.93 1.25
C LYS A 291 6.54 -36.47 1.06
N LYS A 292 6.01 -37.05 2.12
CA LYS A 292 4.63 -37.50 2.20
C LYS A 292 3.81 -36.46 3.00
N LEU A 293 2.60 -36.21 2.54
CA LEU A 293 1.65 -35.29 3.13
C LEU A 293 0.35 -36.03 3.42
N GLU A 294 -0.31 -35.69 4.50
CA GLU A 294 -1.58 -36.29 4.86
C GLU A 294 -2.72 -35.29 4.68
N LEU A 295 -3.79 -35.71 3.99
CA LEU A 295 -5.06 -35.02 3.92
C LEU A 295 -6.08 -35.77 4.79
N SER A 296 -6.58 -35.14 5.83
CA SER A 296 -7.66 -35.68 6.67
C SER A 296 -9.01 -35.09 6.25
N ARG A 297 -10.00 -35.95 6.01
CA ARG A 297 -11.38 -35.51 5.73
C ARG A 297 -11.97 -34.70 6.87
N LYS A 298 -11.68 -35.09 8.12
CA LYS A 298 -12.12 -34.34 9.31
C LYS A 298 -11.63 -32.89 9.25
N GLU A 299 -10.37 -32.69 8.88
CA GLU A 299 -9.78 -31.37 8.77
C GLU A 299 -10.35 -30.60 7.57
N LEU A 300 -10.52 -31.26 6.42
CA LEU A 300 -11.16 -30.66 5.25
C LEU A 300 -12.57 -30.14 5.60
N LEU A 301 -13.40 -31.00 6.21
CA LEU A 301 -14.74 -30.61 6.65
C LEU A 301 -14.73 -29.46 7.66
N ARG A 302 -13.79 -29.49 8.61
CA ARG A 302 -13.64 -28.41 9.60
C ARG A 302 -13.30 -27.07 8.96
N VAL A 303 -12.40 -27.08 7.98
CA VAL A 303 -11.92 -25.87 7.32
C VAL A 303 -12.93 -25.33 6.32
N MET A 304 -13.49 -26.20 5.49
CA MET A 304 -14.38 -25.81 4.40
C MET A 304 -15.85 -25.65 4.83
N GLY A 305 -16.23 -26.22 5.97
CA GLY A 305 -17.62 -26.18 6.45
C GLY A 305 -18.61 -26.99 5.65
N ALA A 306 -18.17 -27.70 4.59
CA ALA A 306 -18.95 -28.57 3.75
C ALA A 306 -18.11 -29.74 3.28
N ASP A 307 -18.80 -30.82 2.93
CA ASP A 307 -18.17 -32.07 2.51
C ASP A 307 -17.84 -32.08 1.00
N VAL A 308 -16.75 -32.78 0.65
CA VAL A 308 -16.34 -33.02 -0.72
C VAL A 308 -16.32 -34.54 -0.93
N PRO A 309 -16.96 -35.09 -1.99
CA PRO A 309 -16.96 -36.54 -2.27
C PRO A 309 -15.55 -37.10 -2.42
N ASP A 310 -15.29 -38.31 -1.90
CA ASP A 310 -14.00 -39.02 -1.99
C ASP A 310 -13.47 -39.05 -3.42
N ARG A 311 -14.35 -39.37 -4.37
CA ARG A 311 -14.02 -39.40 -5.79
C ARG A 311 -13.48 -38.09 -6.32
N ASP A 312 -14.08 -36.95 -5.92
CA ASP A 312 -13.63 -35.64 -6.37
C ASP A 312 -12.28 -35.27 -5.72
N ILE A 313 -12.08 -35.60 -4.43
CA ILE A 313 -10.78 -35.40 -3.73
C ILE A 313 -9.68 -36.18 -4.47
N GLU A 314 -9.88 -37.47 -4.71
CA GLU A 314 -8.90 -38.33 -5.35
C GLU A 314 -8.63 -37.93 -6.80
N GLN A 315 -9.66 -37.58 -7.54
CA GLN A 315 -9.54 -37.15 -8.93
C GLN A 315 -8.76 -35.81 -9.05
N ILE A 316 -9.06 -34.82 -8.21
CA ILE A 316 -8.39 -33.53 -8.21
C ILE A 316 -6.90 -33.70 -7.87
N LEU A 317 -6.62 -34.37 -6.76
CA LEU A 317 -5.25 -34.56 -6.30
C LEU A 317 -4.41 -35.41 -7.27
N SER A 318 -5.03 -36.43 -7.90
CA SER A 318 -4.37 -37.23 -8.94
C SER A 318 -4.06 -36.40 -10.18
N ALA A 319 -5.00 -35.59 -10.66
CA ALA A 319 -4.80 -34.72 -11.82
C ALA A 319 -3.68 -33.68 -11.60
N LEU A 320 -3.51 -33.22 -10.36
CA LEU A 320 -2.44 -32.31 -9.96
C LEU A 320 -1.10 -33.02 -9.67
N GLY A 321 -1.08 -34.37 -9.70
CA GLY A 321 0.13 -35.18 -9.54
C GLY A 321 0.45 -35.60 -8.11
N PHE A 322 -0.41 -35.35 -7.12
CA PHE A 322 -0.14 -35.67 -5.70
C PHE A 322 -0.34 -37.16 -5.36
N HIS A 323 -0.85 -37.98 -6.27
CA HIS A 323 -1.05 -39.45 -6.12
C HIS A 323 -1.65 -39.85 -4.78
N PRO A 324 -2.89 -39.46 -4.47
CA PRO A 324 -3.52 -39.76 -3.18
C PRO A 324 -3.75 -41.27 -3.01
N VAL A 325 -3.34 -41.79 -1.86
CA VAL A 325 -3.59 -43.17 -1.45
C VAL A 325 -4.35 -43.15 -0.13
N ARG A 326 -5.55 -43.75 -0.11
CA ARG A 326 -6.33 -43.83 1.12
C ARG A 326 -5.69 -44.82 2.10
N VAL A 327 -5.42 -44.40 3.33
CA VAL A 327 -4.63 -45.15 4.34
C VAL A 327 -5.39 -45.43 5.63
N ASP A 328 -6.68 -45.08 5.74
CA ASP A 328 -7.48 -45.35 6.93
C ASP A 328 -7.64 -46.87 7.15
N ALA A 329 -7.35 -47.32 8.38
CA ALA A 329 -7.21 -48.72 8.76
C ALA A 329 -8.43 -49.64 8.46
N ASN A 330 -9.63 -49.08 8.31
CA ASN A 330 -10.88 -49.83 8.09
C ASN A 330 -11.51 -49.62 6.73
N ARG A 331 -10.86 -48.98 5.74
CA ARG A 331 -11.47 -48.63 4.45
C ARG A 331 -12.95 -48.31 4.62
N GLY A 332 -13.27 -47.41 5.58
CA GLY A 332 -14.65 -47.08 5.93
C GLY A 332 -15.50 -46.77 4.71
N SER A 333 -16.80 -46.77 4.86
CA SER A 333 -17.74 -46.43 3.78
C SER A 333 -17.34 -45.12 3.11
N GLU A 334 -17.65 -44.99 1.84
CA GLU A 334 -17.50 -43.69 1.11
C GLU A 334 -18.09 -42.56 1.98
N GLY A 335 -17.35 -41.45 2.13
CA GLY A 335 -17.76 -40.36 3.00
C GLY A 335 -17.43 -40.50 4.49
N SER A 336 -16.65 -41.52 4.91
CA SER A 336 -16.23 -41.65 6.31
C SER A 336 -15.42 -40.43 6.78
N ILE A 337 -15.83 -39.82 7.90
CA ILE A 337 -15.12 -38.67 8.52
C ILE A 337 -13.69 -39.01 8.98
N ALA A 338 -13.39 -40.29 9.17
CA ALA A 338 -12.09 -40.81 9.55
C ALA A 338 -11.14 -41.04 8.34
N ALA A 339 -11.62 -40.81 7.10
CA ALA A 339 -10.80 -40.99 5.92
C ALA A 339 -9.56 -40.11 5.92
N VAL A 340 -8.44 -40.72 5.58
CA VAL A 340 -7.12 -40.05 5.45
C VAL A 340 -6.48 -40.51 4.15
N TRP A 341 -5.95 -39.56 3.39
CA TRP A 341 -5.17 -39.80 2.18
C TRP A 341 -3.72 -39.43 2.41
N GLU A 342 -2.81 -40.36 2.14
CA GLU A 342 -1.39 -40.06 2.00
C GLU A 342 -1.13 -39.58 0.56
N CYS A 343 -0.54 -38.44 0.42
CA CYS A 343 -0.22 -37.80 -0.86
C CYS A 343 1.31 -37.59 -0.97
N ARG A 344 1.83 -37.61 -2.19
CA ARG A 344 3.24 -37.27 -2.45
C ARG A 344 3.39 -35.79 -2.71
N ALA A 345 4.35 -35.14 -2.05
CA ALA A 345 4.75 -33.80 -2.41
C ALA A 345 5.46 -33.82 -3.77
N VAL A 346 5.02 -33.01 -4.71
CA VAL A 346 5.60 -32.94 -6.06
C VAL A 346 6.62 -31.82 -6.16
N SER A 347 7.70 -32.04 -6.91
CA SER A 347 8.84 -31.11 -6.98
C SER A 347 8.49 -29.72 -7.52
N TRP A 348 7.49 -29.63 -8.39
CA TRP A 348 7.02 -28.34 -8.96
C TRP A 348 6.05 -27.55 -8.06
N ARG A 349 5.53 -28.14 -6.96
CA ARG A 349 4.66 -27.51 -5.98
C ARG A 349 5.36 -27.41 -4.64
N ARG A 350 6.39 -26.55 -4.59
CA ARG A 350 7.19 -26.31 -3.38
C ARG A 350 6.41 -25.57 -2.29
N ASP A 351 5.29 -24.96 -2.63
CA ASP A 351 4.34 -24.30 -1.73
C ASP A 351 3.48 -25.31 -0.94
N VAL A 352 3.26 -26.51 -1.46
CA VAL A 352 2.43 -27.54 -0.81
C VAL A 352 3.31 -28.34 0.15
N THR A 353 3.23 -28.00 1.43
CA THR A 353 4.10 -28.56 2.48
C THR A 353 3.34 -29.20 3.64
N ARG A 354 2.03 -29.00 3.73
CA ARG A 354 1.16 -29.42 4.83
C ARG A 354 -0.19 -29.89 4.31
N GLY A 355 -0.96 -30.62 5.14
CA GLY A 355 -2.30 -31.07 4.81
C GLY A 355 -3.28 -29.94 4.45
N ILE A 356 -3.14 -28.78 5.07
CA ILE A 356 -3.97 -27.61 4.75
C ILE A 356 -3.77 -27.12 3.31
N ASP A 357 -2.54 -27.24 2.79
CA ASP A 357 -2.23 -26.84 1.43
C ASP A 357 -2.91 -27.80 0.41
N LEU A 358 -3.05 -29.09 0.77
CA LEU A 358 -3.85 -30.05 -0.01
C LEU A 358 -5.36 -29.75 0.05
N ILE A 359 -5.85 -29.24 1.18
CA ILE A 359 -7.25 -28.78 1.31
C ILE A 359 -7.51 -27.62 0.37
N GLU A 360 -6.60 -26.67 0.28
CA GLU A 360 -6.69 -25.56 -0.67
C GLU A 360 -6.79 -26.06 -2.11
N GLU A 361 -5.93 -27.00 -2.49
CA GLU A 361 -5.95 -27.60 -3.83
C GLU A 361 -7.30 -28.27 -4.15
N VAL A 362 -7.83 -29.02 -3.22
CA VAL A 362 -9.16 -29.62 -3.36
C VAL A 362 -10.23 -28.56 -3.50
N ALA A 363 -10.22 -27.53 -2.63
CA ALA A 363 -11.24 -26.50 -2.59
C ALA A 363 -11.30 -25.66 -3.87
N ARG A 364 -10.13 -25.19 -4.36
CA ARG A 364 -10.05 -24.34 -5.55
C ARG A 364 -10.46 -25.06 -6.85
N HIS A 365 -10.20 -26.37 -6.95
CA HIS A 365 -10.60 -27.18 -8.10
C HIS A 365 -12.01 -27.76 -7.97
N TYR A 366 -12.48 -28.07 -6.77
CA TYR A 366 -13.87 -28.43 -6.53
C TYR A 366 -14.79 -27.26 -6.88
N GLY A 367 -14.38 -26.02 -6.53
CA GLY A 367 -15.04 -24.75 -6.79
C GLY A 367 -15.57 -24.11 -5.52
N TYR A 368 -15.10 -22.90 -5.22
CA TYR A 368 -15.52 -22.14 -4.04
C TYR A 368 -17.02 -21.79 -4.05
N ASP A 369 -17.61 -21.69 -5.23
CA ASP A 369 -19.04 -21.46 -5.43
C ASP A 369 -19.94 -22.59 -4.90
N LYS A 370 -19.38 -23.77 -4.67
CA LYS A 370 -20.11 -24.93 -4.10
C LYS A 370 -20.11 -24.96 -2.57
N PHE A 371 -19.33 -24.09 -1.93
CA PHE A 371 -19.32 -24.00 -0.48
C PHE A 371 -20.30 -22.93 0.00
N PRO A 372 -21.18 -23.25 0.97
CA PRO A 372 -22.16 -22.27 1.46
C PRO A 372 -21.43 -21.15 2.23
N PRO A 373 -21.76 -19.88 1.97
CA PRO A 373 -21.19 -18.77 2.73
C PRO A 373 -21.76 -18.78 4.15
N HIS A 374 -20.89 -18.75 5.15
CA HIS A 374 -21.23 -18.64 6.55
C HIS A 374 -20.54 -17.44 7.18
N LEU A 375 -21.28 -16.65 7.91
CA LEU A 375 -20.66 -15.65 8.79
C LEU A 375 -20.09 -16.40 10.02
N PRO A 376 -18.84 -16.14 10.40
CA PRO A 376 -18.29 -16.72 11.60
C PRO A 376 -19.13 -16.31 12.83
N PRO A 377 -19.46 -17.23 13.74
CA PRO A 377 -20.23 -16.87 14.93
C PRO A 377 -19.42 -15.88 15.78
N ALA A 378 -20.02 -14.73 16.06
CA ALA A 378 -19.45 -13.76 17.00
C ALA A 378 -19.58 -14.31 18.42
N LYS A 379 -18.48 -14.81 18.98
CA LYS A 379 -18.44 -15.34 20.35
C LYS A 379 -18.32 -14.23 21.42
N LEU A 380 -17.84 -13.08 21.03
CA LEU A 380 -17.65 -11.92 21.91
C LEU A 380 -18.35 -10.71 21.28
N PRO A 381 -18.91 -9.81 22.10
CA PRO A 381 -19.43 -8.55 21.59
C PRO A 381 -18.28 -7.75 20.94
N ALA A 382 -18.59 -7.08 19.83
CA ALA A 382 -17.63 -6.17 19.24
C ALA A 382 -17.34 -5.02 20.20
N HIS A 383 -16.07 -4.74 20.46
CA HIS A 383 -15.64 -3.56 21.19
C HIS A 383 -15.30 -2.47 20.17
N ARG A 384 -15.86 -1.29 20.38
CA ARG A 384 -15.43 -0.11 19.62
C ARG A 384 -14.01 0.26 20.00
N LEU A 385 -13.26 0.78 19.03
CA LEU A 385 -11.95 1.35 19.32
C LEU A 385 -12.07 2.51 20.32
N PRO A 386 -11.04 2.78 21.12
CA PRO A 386 -11.01 3.96 21.97
C PRO A 386 -11.36 5.22 21.16
N HIS A 387 -12.15 6.10 21.75
CA HIS A 387 -12.58 7.37 21.14
C HIS A 387 -13.40 7.29 19.83
N ALA A 388 -13.75 6.10 19.32
CA ALA A 388 -14.45 5.97 18.03
C ALA A 388 -15.79 6.73 18.02
N GLU A 389 -16.59 6.62 19.09
CA GLU A 389 -17.87 7.34 19.20
C GLU A 389 -17.67 8.86 19.30
N ALA A 390 -16.66 9.29 20.05
CA ALA A 390 -16.35 10.71 20.15
C ALA A 390 -15.87 11.28 18.80
N GLN A 391 -15.09 10.51 18.04
CA GLN A 391 -14.64 10.90 16.71
C GLN A 391 -15.80 10.99 15.72
N ASP A 392 -16.75 10.05 15.75
CA ASP A 392 -17.95 10.07 14.91
C ASP A 392 -18.80 11.32 15.23
N ARG A 393 -19.05 11.61 16.50
CA ARG A 393 -19.77 12.82 16.92
C ARG A 393 -19.07 14.11 16.50
N LEU A 394 -17.73 14.16 16.59
CA LEU A 394 -16.95 15.29 16.13
C LEU A 394 -17.12 15.48 14.62
N ARG A 395 -17.02 14.40 13.83
CA ARG A 395 -17.21 14.41 12.38
C ARG A 395 -18.61 14.93 12.02
N GLU A 396 -19.65 14.37 12.63
CA GLU A 396 -21.03 14.83 12.43
C GLU A 396 -21.20 16.31 12.73
N ARG A 397 -20.54 16.78 13.81
CA ARG A 397 -20.59 18.20 14.19
C ARG A 397 -19.95 19.10 13.15
N VAL A 398 -18.76 18.72 12.65
CA VAL A 398 -18.04 19.50 11.62
C VAL A 398 -18.82 19.51 10.30
N VAL A 399 -19.41 18.38 9.91
CA VAL A 399 -20.30 18.29 8.73
C VAL A 399 -21.52 19.20 8.90
N ALA A 400 -22.14 19.23 10.09
CA ALA A 400 -23.29 20.09 10.39
C ALA A 400 -22.96 21.60 10.34
N LEU A 401 -21.67 21.98 10.47
CA LEU A 401 -21.19 23.35 10.25
C LEU A 401 -20.96 23.69 8.77
N GLY A 402 -21.22 22.74 7.87
CA GLY A 402 -21.12 22.91 6.42
C GLY A 402 -19.76 22.54 5.83
N TYR A 403 -18.88 21.86 6.58
CA TYR A 403 -17.62 21.36 6.07
C TYR A 403 -17.78 20.01 5.39
N GLN A 404 -16.97 19.77 4.36
CA GLN A 404 -16.86 18.50 3.64
C GLN A 404 -15.57 17.80 4.05
N GLU A 405 -15.68 16.51 4.37
CA GLU A 405 -14.51 15.69 4.71
C GLU A 405 -13.66 15.39 3.47
N ILE A 406 -12.37 15.55 3.61
CA ILE A 406 -11.39 15.12 2.61
C ILE A 406 -10.41 14.13 3.25
N VAL A 407 -9.79 13.31 2.42
CA VAL A 407 -8.70 12.42 2.82
C VAL A 407 -7.54 12.66 1.86
N GLU A 408 -6.45 13.19 2.39
CA GLU A 408 -5.29 13.55 1.61
C GLU A 408 -4.12 12.61 1.86
N ILE A 409 -3.28 12.43 0.83
CA ILE A 409 -2.04 11.67 0.96
C ILE A 409 -1.08 12.46 1.87
N PRO A 410 -0.51 11.81 2.92
CA PRO A 410 0.33 12.49 3.90
C PRO A 410 1.77 12.74 3.41
N ILE A 411 2.11 12.32 2.20
CA ILE A 411 3.42 12.54 1.58
C ILE A 411 3.33 13.82 0.75
N VAL A 412 4.24 14.76 1.01
CA VAL A 412 4.17 16.12 0.47
C VAL A 412 5.53 16.61 -0.04
N ASP A 413 5.50 17.73 -0.75
CA ASP A 413 6.69 18.43 -1.21
C ASP A 413 7.46 19.04 -0.02
N THR A 414 8.78 18.85 0.00
CA THR A 414 9.65 19.28 1.09
C THR A 414 9.61 20.79 1.29
N LYS A 415 9.63 21.57 0.21
CA LYS A 415 9.65 23.05 0.29
C LYS A 415 8.33 23.60 0.80
N ARG A 416 7.21 22.97 0.41
CA ARG A 416 5.88 23.34 0.92
C ARG A 416 5.72 22.98 2.39
N ASP A 417 6.24 21.83 2.83
CA ASP A 417 6.21 21.40 4.23
C ASP A 417 7.04 22.33 5.14
N GLU A 418 8.21 22.78 4.68
CA GLU A 418 9.07 23.70 5.41
C GLU A 418 8.38 25.00 5.83
N LEU A 419 7.35 25.44 5.11
CA LEU A 419 6.58 26.65 5.46
C LEU A 419 5.79 26.52 6.77
N PHE A 420 5.47 25.26 7.16
CA PHE A 420 4.63 24.94 8.32
C PHE A 420 5.40 24.30 9.46
N ARG A 421 6.66 23.96 9.21
CA ARG A 421 7.50 23.26 10.18
C ARG A 421 7.94 24.20 11.29
N GLU A 422 7.72 23.77 12.53
CA GLU A 422 8.31 24.44 13.68
C GLU A 422 9.84 24.24 13.68
N PRO A 423 10.64 25.22 14.14
CA PRO A 423 12.10 25.17 14.03
C PRO A 423 12.77 23.95 14.66
N GLU A 424 12.17 23.38 15.70
CA GLU A 424 12.71 22.25 16.45
C GLU A 424 12.25 20.88 15.89
N LEU A 425 11.32 20.88 14.95
CA LEU A 425 10.75 19.67 14.39
C LEU A 425 11.68 19.04 13.36
N VAL A 426 12.03 17.77 13.57
CA VAL A 426 12.82 16.99 12.63
C VAL A 426 11.87 16.27 11.67
N PRO A 427 11.97 16.52 10.34
CA PRO A 427 11.06 15.92 9.37
C PRO A 427 11.31 14.43 9.15
N ALA A 428 10.25 13.66 8.92
CA ALA A 428 10.33 12.28 8.49
C ALA A 428 10.49 12.21 6.96
N ILE A 429 11.73 12.10 6.49
CA ILE A 429 12.09 12.06 5.06
C ILE A 429 11.97 10.64 4.52
N ILE A 430 11.42 10.50 3.30
CA ILE A 430 11.29 9.21 2.61
C ILE A 430 12.60 8.92 1.86
N GLY A 431 13.23 7.76 2.17
CA GLY A 431 14.54 7.40 1.61
C GLY A 431 14.54 7.11 0.10
N ASN A 432 13.38 6.69 -0.46
CA ASN A 432 13.22 6.36 -1.88
C ASN A 432 11.87 6.90 -2.41
N PRO A 433 11.70 8.23 -2.50
CA PRO A 433 10.44 8.82 -2.92
C PRO A 433 10.10 8.45 -4.37
N LEU A 434 8.83 8.25 -4.66
CA LEU A 434 8.33 7.97 -6.00
C LEU A 434 8.38 9.19 -6.93
N ALA A 435 8.33 10.39 -6.36
CA ALA A 435 8.38 11.67 -7.06
C ALA A 435 9.09 12.73 -6.20
N GLU A 436 9.72 13.72 -6.84
CA GLU A 436 10.44 14.78 -6.13
C GLU A 436 9.52 15.65 -5.25
N ASP A 437 8.27 15.82 -5.67
CA ASP A 437 7.22 16.56 -4.95
C ASP A 437 6.47 15.74 -3.89
N ALA A 438 6.98 14.53 -3.59
CA ALA A 438 6.41 13.60 -2.62
C ALA A 438 7.53 12.92 -1.82
N ALA A 439 8.35 13.72 -1.11
CA ALA A 439 9.59 13.26 -0.50
C ALA A 439 9.61 13.29 1.04
N VAL A 440 8.60 13.90 1.68
CA VAL A 440 8.54 14.01 3.14
C VAL A 440 7.13 13.71 3.66
N MET A 441 7.05 13.09 4.83
CA MET A 441 5.78 12.96 5.55
C MET A 441 5.40 14.32 6.14
N ARG A 442 4.16 14.77 5.94
CA ARG A 442 3.69 16.11 6.34
C ARG A 442 3.87 16.37 7.83
N SER A 443 4.46 17.52 8.16
CA SER A 443 4.60 18.00 9.53
C SER A 443 3.34 18.72 10.03
N SER A 444 2.47 19.16 9.12
CA SER A 444 1.18 19.80 9.39
C SER A 444 0.14 19.34 8.38
N GLY A 445 -1.09 19.10 8.81
CA GLY A 445 -2.24 18.81 7.95
C GLY A 445 -2.61 19.99 7.05
N THR A 446 -2.21 21.21 7.44
CA THR A 446 -2.44 22.44 6.68
C THR A 446 -1.78 22.41 5.30
N VAL A 447 -0.62 21.74 5.14
CA VAL A 447 0.05 21.56 3.83
C VAL A 447 -0.88 20.89 2.81
N SER A 448 -1.44 19.75 3.19
CA SER A 448 -2.37 18.99 2.35
C SER A 448 -3.69 19.73 2.15
N MET A 449 -4.20 20.38 3.19
CA MET A 449 -5.42 21.19 3.11
C MET A 449 -5.28 22.32 2.09
N LEU A 450 -4.17 23.04 2.08
CA LEU A 450 -3.94 24.11 1.10
C LEU A 450 -3.75 23.57 -0.32
N ARG A 451 -3.17 22.38 -0.48
CA ARG A 451 -3.08 21.71 -1.78
C ARG A 451 -4.48 21.36 -2.32
N ALA A 452 -5.33 20.83 -1.46
CA ALA A 452 -6.72 20.53 -1.83
C ALA A 452 -7.49 21.80 -2.20
N ILE A 453 -7.33 22.90 -1.46
CA ILE A 453 -7.94 24.20 -1.76
C ILE A 453 -7.40 24.75 -3.10
N GLU A 454 -6.05 24.76 -3.30
CA GLU A 454 -5.42 25.18 -4.56
C GLU A 454 -6.01 24.43 -5.75
N TRP A 455 -6.13 23.12 -5.63
CA TRP A 455 -6.67 22.26 -6.69
C TRP A 455 -8.13 22.62 -7.02
N ASN A 456 -8.98 22.72 -6.02
CA ASN A 456 -10.39 23.06 -6.20
C ASN A 456 -10.59 24.48 -6.78
N LEU A 457 -9.82 25.47 -6.31
CA LEU A 457 -9.86 26.82 -6.87
C LEU A 457 -9.47 26.85 -8.35
N ASN A 458 -8.45 26.07 -8.75
CA ASN A 458 -8.03 25.95 -10.13
C ASN A 458 -9.05 25.23 -11.01
N HIS A 459 -9.96 24.42 -10.41
CA HIS A 459 -11.07 23.75 -11.09
C HIS A 459 -12.41 24.50 -10.95
N GLY A 460 -12.38 25.77 -10.56
CA GLY A 460 -13.54 26.67 -10.57
C GLY A 460 -14.41 26.63 -9.31
N GLN A 461 -14.08 25.81 -8.31
CA GLN A 461 -14.78 25.81 -7.02
C GLN A 461 -14.22 26.94 -6.15
N ARG A 462 -15.04 27.93 -5.82
CA ARG A 462 -14.60 29.15 -5.14
C ARG A 462 -14.99 29.22 -3.67
N ASN A 463 -16.07 28.56 -3.29
CA ASN A 463 -16.62 28.57 -1.93
C ASN A 463 -16.37 27.21 -1.31
N LEU A 464 -15.38 27.11 -0.43
CA LEU A 464 -14.91 25.83 0.12
C LEU A 464 -14.91 25.89 1.65
N ARG A 465 -15.43 24.83 2.25
CA ARG A 465 -15.25 24.48 3.66
C ARG A 465 -14.86 23.02 3.72
N LEU A 466 -13.61 22.74 4.00
CA LEU A 466 -13.03 21.40 3.98
C LEU A 466 -12.49 21.05 5.36
N PHE A 467 -12.54 19.76 5.72
CA PHE A 467 -11.86 19.28 6.91
C PHE A 467 -11.25 17.90 6.68
N GLU A 468 -10.21 17.60 7.45
CA GLU A 468 -9.57 16.30 7.47
C GLU A 468 -9.29 15.89 8.92
N ILE A 469 -9.66 14.66 9.27
CA ILE A 469 -9.14 13.95 10.45
C ILE A 469 -7.99 13.09 9.95
N GLY A 470 -6.76 13.56 10.17
CA GLY A 470 -5.56 12.97 9.61
C GLY A 470 -4.43 12.85 10.62
N LYS A 471 -3.22 12.62 10.12
CA LYS A 471 -2.01 12.51 10.95
C LYS A 471 -0.94 13.45 10.44
N THR A 472 -0.10 13.94 11.36
CA THR A 472 1.16 14.63 11.11
C THR A 472 2.31 13.78 11.62
N TYR A 473 3.52 14.03 11.13
CA TYR A 473 4.67 13.16 11.35
C TYR A 473 5.91 13.96 11.69
N GLU A 474 6.66 13.46 12.65
CA GLU A 474 7.97 14.02 13.02
C GLU A 474 8.91 12.90 13.49
N LEU A 475 10.21 13.16 13.52
CA LEU A 475 11.17 12.28 14.19
C LEU A 475 11.49 12.84 15.58
N ARG A 476 11.33 12.03 16.63
CA ARG A 476 11.79 12.32 17.98
C ARG A 476 12.85 11.29 18.38
N SER A 477 14.02 11.75 18.71
CA SER A 477 15.17 10.86 19.03
C SER A 477 15.48 9.84 17.93
N GLY A 478 15.19 10.18 16.66
CA GLY A 478 15.38 9.29 15.51
C GLY A 478 14.22 8.34 15.21
N GLU A 479 13.20 8.28 16.06
CA GLU A 479 12.02 7.43 15.88
C GLU A 479 10.83 8.23 15.31
N PRO A 480 10.04 7.66 14.42
CA PRO A 480 8.86 8.32 13.86
C PRO A 480 7.73 8.44 14.90
N VAL A 481 7.20 9.64 15.04
CA VAL A 481 6.05 9.93 15.90
C VAL A 481 4.89 10.43 15.04
N GLU A 482 3.73 9.82 15.23
CA GLU A 482 2.48 10.22 14.57
C GLU A 482 1.59 10.98 15.56
N THR A 483 1.05 12.12 15.13
CA THR A 483 0.07 12.88 15.91
C THR A 483 -1.22 13.00 15.10
N GLN A 484 -2.35 12.60 15.69
CA GLN A 484 -3.66 12.78 15.07
C GLN A 484 -4.10 14.24 15.20
N VAL A 485 -4.60 14.79 14.09
CA VAL A 485 -5.05 16.19 14.01
C VAL A 485 -6.39 16.30 13.29
N LEU A 486 -7.18 17.28 13.70
CA LEU A 486 -8.29 17.82 12.94
C LEU A 486 -7.82 19.08 12.23
N THR A 487 -7.86 19.10 10.91
CA THR A 487 -7.51 20.27 10.09
C THR A 487 -8.76 20.79 9.39
N LEU A 488 -9.05 22.08 9.54
CA LEU A 488 -10.12 22.77 8.84
C LEU A 488 -9.55 23.77 7.85
N GLY A 489 -10.19 23.95 6.71
CA GLY A 489 -9.84 24.99 5.73
C GLY A 489 -11.08 25.59 5.09
N ALA A 490 -11.17 26.91 5.06
CA ALA A 490 -12.30 27.63 4.48
C ALA A 490 -11.85 28.80 3.63
N THR A 491 -12.57 29.06 2.53
CA THR A 491 -12.33 30.19 1.62
C THR A 491 -13.59 30.53 0.83
N GLY A 492 -13.63 31.75 0.29
CA GLY A 492 -14.72 32.23 -0.57
C GLY A 492 -15.84 32.89 0.23
N LEU A 493 -17.08 32.60 -0.08
CA LEU A 493 -18.24 33.23 0.52
C LEU A 493 -18.76 32.46 1.75
N ALA A 494 -19.04 33.17 2.82
CA ALA A 494 -19.80 32.67 3.96
C ALA A 494 -21.30 32.63 3.66
N CYS A 495 -21.78 33.61 2.90
CA CYS A 495 -23.15 33.70 2.45
C CYS A 495 -23.19 34.10 0.98
N GLU A 496 -23.86 33.30 0.15
CA GLU A 496 -24.17 33.64 -1.23
C GLU A 496 -25.39 34.57 -1.30
N LYS A 497 -25.45 35.41 -2.33
CA LYS A 497 -26.55 36.31 -2.51
C LYS A 497 -27.88 35.56 -2.66
N THR A 498 -28.82 35.85 -1.79
CA THR A 498 -30.20 35.39 -1.86
C THR A 498 -31.14 36.60 -2.02
N ILE A 499 -32.45 36.34 -2.12
CA ILE A 499 -33.47 37.41 -2.10
C ILE A 499 -33.57 38.09 -0.73
N TYR A 500 -33.00 37.46 0.33
CA TYR A 500 -33.08 37.94 1.72
C TYR A 500 -31.76 38.52 2.22
N GLU A 501 -30.61 38.04 1.70
CA GLU A 501 -29.31 38.42 2.17
C GLU A 501 -28.36 38.76 1.02
N GLY A 502 -27.45 39.71 1.26
CA GLY A 502 -26.34 40.04 0.37
C GLY A 502 -25.17 39.03 0.47
N THR A 503 -24.28 39.10 -0.51
CA THR A 503 -23.03 38.32 -0.42
C THR A 503 -22.16 38.80 0.71
N ARG A 504 -21.56 37.84 1.43
CA ARG A 504 -20.54 38.11 2.47
C ARG A 504 -19.39 37.10 2.33
N GLU A 505 -18.17 37.58 2.36
CA GLU A 505 -16.99 36.73 2.38
C GLU A 505 -16.86 36.00 3.73
N PHE A 506 -16.21 34.85 3.70
CA PHE A 506 -15.82 34.12 4.89
C PHE A 506 -14.68 34.85 5.58
N GLU A 507 -14.81 35.07 6.87
CA GLU A 507 -13.86 35.82 7.68
C GLU A 507 -13.34 35.00 8.87
N PHE A 508 -12.32 35.52 9.57
CA PHE A 508 -11.79 34.91 10.78
C PHE A 508 -12.85 34.72 11.88
N ALA A 509 -13.83 35.63 11.94
CA ALA A 509 -14.93 35.51 12.88
C ALA A 509 -15.83 34.28 12.60
N ASP A 510 -15.99 33.90 11.34
CA ASP A 510 -16.75 32.69 10.97
C ASP A 510 -16.03 31.45 11.44
N LEU A 511 -14.71 31.30 11.13
CA LEU A 511 -13.88 30.21 11.61
C LEU A 511 -13.91 30.14 13.15
N LYS A 512 -13.81 31.30 13.82
CA LYS A 512 -13.90 31.37 15.28
C LYS A 512 -15.26 30.84 15.79
N GLY A 513 -16.36 31.26 15.16
CA GLY A 513 -17.70 30.79 15.50
C GLY A 513 -17.86 29.26 15.34
N ASP A 514 -17.32 28.70 14.26
CA ASP A 514 -17.30 27.27 14.01
C ASP A 514 -16.51 26.50 15.09
N LEU A 515 -15.32 26.99 15.45
CA LEU A 515 -14.50 26.40 16.50
C LEU A 515 -15.10 26.57 17.89
N ASP A 516 -15.68 27.71 18.21
CA ASP A 516 -16.43 27.92 19.45
C ASP A 516 -17.64 26.96 19.55
N ASN A 517 -18.27 26.65 18.42
CA ASN A 517 -19.39 25.72 18.31
C ASN A 517 -18.94 24.28 18.61
N ILE A 518 -17.79 23.86 18.07
CA ILE A 518 -17.13 22.58 18.42
C ILE A 518 -16.77 22.60 19.91
N GLY A 519 -16.16 23.68 20.38
CA GLY A 519 -15.67 23.84 21.75
C GLY A 519 -16.77 23.85 22.82
N ARG A 520 -18.00 24.25 22.49
CA ARG A 520 -19.14 24.25 23.45
C ARG A 520 -19.40 22.88 24.05
N LEU A 521 -19.19 21.82 23.27
CA LEU A 521 -19.32 20.44 23.75
C LEU A 521 -18.18 20.02 24.67
N LEU A 522 -17.08 20.81 24.74
CA LEU A 522 -15.87 20.52 25.48
C LEU A 522 -15.70 21.40 26.72
N GLY A 523 -16.71 22.17 27.10
CA GLY A 523 -16.61 23.16 28.18
C GLY A 523 -16.08 24.54 27.76
N GLY A 524 -15.79 24.73 26.46
CA GLY A 524 -15.36 25.98 25.85
C GLY A 524 -13.88 25.99 25.43
N VAL A 525 -13.60 26.84 24.44
CA VAL A 525 -12.25 27.11 23.95
C VAL A 525 -11.78 28.46 24.49
N VAL A 526 -10.53 28.52 24.91
CA VAL A 526 -9.86 29.79 25.27
C VAL A 526 -8.98 30.21 24.10
N TRP A 527 -9.10 31.44 23.68
CA TRP A 527 -8.39 32.07 22.57
C TRP A 527 -7.28 32.98 23.11
N GLU A 528 -6.06 32.74 22.62
CA GLU A 528 -4.91 33.63 22.89
C GLU A 528 -4.42 34.21 21.55
N ALA A 529 -4.31 35.54 21.46
CA ALA A 529 -3.84 36.20 20.25
C ALA A 529 -2.42 35.75 19.89
N GLY A 530 -2.18 35.51 18.61
CA GLY A 530 -0.89 35.05 18.09
C GLY A 530 -0.97 33.62 17.57
N GLY A 531 0.10 33.13 16.98
CA GLY A 531 0.14 31.80 16.36
C GLY A 531 1.46 31.56 15.62
N PRO A 532 1.54 30.42 14.91
CA PRO A 532 2.72 30.10 14.11
C PRO A 532 2.90 31.11 12.95
N GLN A 533 4.14 31.25 12.47
CA GLN A 533 4.50 32.22 11.45
C GLN A 533 3.81 32.04 10.09
N TRP A 534 3.27 30.87 9.82
CA TRP A 534 2.51 30.61 8.59
C TRP A 534 1.09 31.20 8.62
N LEU A 535 0.65 31.71 9.77
CA LEU A 535 -0.58 32.51 9.92
C LEU A 535 -0.30 34.00 9.87
N ASN A 536 -1.33 34.78 9.52
CA ASN A 536 -1.32 36.24 9.61
C ASN A 536 -1.44 36.66 11.07
N GLY A 537 -0.39 37.27 11.63
CA GLY A 537 -0.32 37.62 13.05
C GLY A 537 -1.46 38.51 13.57
N ALA A 538 -2.11 39.30 12.70
CA ALA A 538 -3.26 40.11 13.08
C ALA A 538 -4.59 39.34 13.13
N ARG A 539 -4.63 38.15 12.50
CA ARG A 539 -5.82 37.28 12.39
C ARG A 539 -5.45 35.84 12.68
N ALA A 540 -4.78 35.60 13.81
CA ALA A 540 -4.34 34.31 14.27
C ALA A 540 -4.49 34.21 15.78
N ALA A 541 -4.77 32.99 16.24
CA ALA A 541 -4.85 32.67 17.66
C ALA A 541 -4.36 31.25 17.95
N ARG A 542 -3.83 31.07 19.15
CA ARG A 542 -3.63 29.78 19.79
C ARG A 542 -4.88 29.39 20.53
N LEU A 543 -5.19 28.11 20.54
CA LEU A 543 -6.39 27.57 21.15
C LEU A 543 -6.03 26.63 22.28
N TYR A 544 -6.77 26.78 23.37
CA TYR A 544 -6.64 25.94 24.56
C TYR A 544 -8.01 25.42 24.99
N LEU A 545 -8.08 24.22 25.50
CA LEU A 545 -9.29 23.73 26.17
C LEU A 545 -9.39 24.36 27.56
N ARG A 546 -10.62 24.77 27.93
CA ARG A 546 -10.94 25.18 29.26
C ARG A 546 -11.08 23.93 30.14
N VAL A 547 -10.06 23.61 30.91
CA VAL A 547 -10.09 22.53 31.89
C VAL A 547 -10.77 23.04 33.18
N ALA A 548 -11.22 22.10 34.06
CA ALA A 548 -11.86 22.43 35.31
C ALA A 548 -11.05 23.45 36.18
N PRO A 549 -11.69 24.27 37.02
CA PRO A 549 -11.01 25.25 37.86
C PRO A 549 -9.81 24.63 38.59
N GLY A 550 -8.64 25.27 38.50
CA GLY A 550 -7.41 24.81 39.17
C GLY A 550 -6.52 23.87 38.36
N ARG A 551 -6.88 23.51 37.12
CA ARG A 551 -5.98 22.82 36.20
C ARG A 551 -5.44 23.78 35.14
N PRO A 552 -4.18 23.58 34.64
CA PRO A 552 -3.64 24.38 33.55
C PRO A 552 -4.47 24.14 32.27
N GLN A 553 -4.59 25.17 31.46
CA GLN A 553 -5.22 25.08 30.14
C GLN A 553 -4.37 24.18 29.23
N GLU A 554 -5.02 23.31 28.46
CA GLU A 554 -4.33 22.42 27.55
C GLU A 554 -4.30 23.01 26.14
N PHE A 555 -3.11 23.16 25.58
CA PHE A 555 -2.92 23.64 24.20
C PHE A 555 -3.40 22.60 23.20
N ILE A 556 -4.39 22.99 22.38
CA ILE A 556 -4.99 22.09 21.39
C ILE A 556 -4.62 22.44 19.94
N GLY A 557 -4.11 23.63 19.67
CA GLY A 557 -3.73 23.99 18.31
C GLY A 557 -3.79 25.48 17.99
N SER A 558 -3.83 25.79 16.70
CA SER A 558 -3.85 27.17 16.20
C SER A 558 -4.86 27.35 15.08
N ALA A 559 -5.41 28.54 14.96
CA ALA A 559 -6.33 28.91 13.89
C ALA A 559 -6.08 30.35 13.41
N GLY A 560 -6.34 30.62 12.13
CA GLY A 560 -6.20 31.97 11.59
C GLY A 560 -6.27 32.03 10.09
N GLN A 561 -6.03 33.24 9.57
CA GLN A 561 -5.86 33.46 8.14
C GLN A 561 -4.46 33.06 7.73
N ILE A 562 -4.32 32.39 6.58
CA ILE A 562 -3.01 32.07 6.01
C ILE A 562 -2.22 33.35 5.70
N ALA A 563 -0.94 33.36 6.07
CA ALA A 563 -0.05 34.49 5.78
C ALA A 563 0.17 34.67 4.27
N LYS A 564 0.26 35.89 3.80
CA LYS A 564 0.41 36.25 2.37
C LYS A 564 1.55 35.47 1.70
N ARG A 565 2.71 35.38 2.37
CA ARG A 565 3.89 34.65 1.85
C ARG A 565 3.60 33.15 1.57
N VAL A 566 2.76 32.52 2.40
CA VAL A 566 2.35 31.13 2.23
C VAL A 566 1.31 31.01 1.13
N ALA A 567 0.32 31.92 1.11
CA ALA A 567 -0.71 31.97 0.07
C ALA A 567 -0.10 32.08 -1.34
N GLU A 568 0.97 32.86 -1.50
CA GLU A 568 1.70 33.02 -2.77
C GLU A 568 2.36 31.72 -3.22
N GLN A 569 2.92 30.91 -2.32
CA GLN A 569 3.53 29.61 -2.64
C GLN A 569 2.50 28.56 -3.11
N PHE A 570 1.26 28.68 -2.66
CA PHE A 570 0.13 27.86 -3.09
C PHE A 570 -0.73 28.54 -4.16
N LYS A 571 -0.28 29.68 -4.71
CA LYS A 571 -0.99 30.46 -5.76
C LYS A 571 -2.46 30.77 -5.41
N LEU A 572 -2.75 30.94 -4.12
CA LEU A 572 -4.07 31.23 -3.62
C LEU A 572 -4.44 32.68 -3.90
N ARG A 573 -5.58 32.91 -4.56
CA ARG A 573 -6.06 34.23 -4.97
C ARG A 573 -7.12 34.80 -4.04
N GLN A 574 -7.57 33.99 -3.07
CA GLN A 574 -8.58 34.34 -2.08
C GLN A 574 -7.98 34.22 -0.67
N ASN A 575 -8.62 34.88 0.29
CA ASN A 575 -8.30 34.69 1.69
C ASN A 575 -8.64 33.25 2.10
N VAL A 576 -7.70 32.55 2.73
CA VAL A 576 -7.91 31.20 3.25
C VAL A 576 -7.74 31.24 4.76
N PHE A 577 -8.68 30.63 5.45
CA PHE A 577 -8.72 30.50 6.90
C PHE A 577 -8.57 29.03 7.25
N VAL A 578 -7.71 28.72 8.20
CA VAL A 578 -7.40 27.33 8.60
C VAL A 578 -7.38 27.19 10.11
N ALA A 579 -7.66 25.99 10.57
CA ALA A 579 -7.38 25.57 11.93
C ALA A 579 -6.75 24.19 11.91
N GLU A 580 -5.75 23.98 12.75
CA GLU A 580 -5.16 22.67 13.00
C GLU A 580 -5.15 22.41 14.50
N LEU A 581 -5.85 21.33 14.89
CA LEU A 581 -6.12 20.99 16.28
C LEU A 581 -5.66 19.56 16.57
N LYS A 582 -5.02 19.33 17.71
CA LYS A 582 -4.72 17.99 18.23
C LYS A 582 -6.01 17.26 18.50
N LEU A 583 -6.15 16.07 17.94
CA LEU A 583 -7.42 15.32 18.00
C LEU A 583 -7.67 14.70 19.37
N GLU A 584 -6.65 14.13 20.01
CA GLU A 584 -6.80 13.40 21.29
C GLU A 584 -7.43 14.24 22.41
N PRO A 585 -6.98 15.48 22.71
CA PRO A 585 -7.63 16.32 23.70
C PRO A 585 -9.09 16.65 23.38
N LEU A 586 -9.41 16.82 22.10
CA LEU A 586 -10.79 17.03 21.65
C LEU A 586 -11.67 15.83 21.96
N LEU A 587 -11.23 14.62 21.60
CA LEU A 587 -12.00 13.40 21.81
C LEU A 587 -12.20 13.09 23.29
N ALA A 588 -11.16 13.23 24.10
CA ALA A 588 -11.27 13.10 25.57
C ALA A 588 -12.24 14.13 26.18
N GLY A 589 -12.22 15.37 25.64
CA GLY A 589 -13.16 16.42 26.03
C GLY A 589 -14.61 16.04 25.70
N PHE A 590 -14.89 15.50 24.52
CA PHE A 590 -16.23 15.05 24.12
C PHE A 590 -16.77 13.95 25.05
N GLU A 591 -15.96 12.98 25.41
CA GLU A 591 -16.34 11.90 26.33
C GLU A 591 -16.63 12.43 27.73
N SER A 592 -15.77 13.30 28.24
CA SER A 592 -15.93 13.92 29.55
C SER A 592 -17.18 14.79 29.62
N ALA A 593 -17.44 15.59 28.59
CA ALA A 593 -18.61 16.46 28.51
C ALA A 593 -19.92 15.66 28.43
N ALA A 594 -19.94 14.57 27.64
CA ALA A 594 -21.10 13.69 27.57
C ALA A 594 -21.44 13.07 28.93
N ALA A 595 -20.45 12.66 29.71
CA ALA A 595 -20.61 12.14 31.07
C ALA A 595 -21.07 13.20 32.07
N ALA A 596 -20.73 14.47 31.84
CA ALA A 596 -21.06 15.60 32.72
C ALA A 596 -22.41 16.26 32.40
N LEU A 597 -23.07 15.89 31.30
CA LEU A 597 -24.33 16.49 30.90
C LEU A 597 -25.41 16.30 31.96
N ARG A 598 -25.97 17.40 32.44
CA ARG A 598 -27.05 17.42 33.45
C ARG A 598 -28.17 18.34 33.00
N PHE A 599 -29.40 17.90 33.18
CA PHE A 599 -30.56 18.73 32.98
C PHE A 599 -30.58 19.90 33.95
N LYS A 600 -30.76 21.12 33.44
CA LYS A 600 -31.03 22.32 34.23
C LYS A 600 -32.47 22.79 33.92
N PRO A 601 -33.32 22.96 34.93
CA PRO A 601 -34.66 23.52 34.70
C PRO A 601 -34.58 24.91 34.08
N LEU A 602 -35.52 25.20 33.18
CA LEU A 602 -35.66 26.54 32.64
C LEU A 602 -36.06 27.51 33.72
N ALA A 603 -35.45 28.67 33.73
CA ALA A 603 -35.81 29.73 34.68
C ALA A 603 -37.26 30.19 34.43
N ARG A 604 -38.03 30.34 35.54
CA ARG A 604 -39.44 30.73 35.47
C ARG A 604 -39.63 32.24 35.36
N PHE A 605 -38.64 33.04 35.71
CA PHE A 605 -38.69 34.47 35.72
C PHE A 605 -37.97 35.07 34.47
N PRO A 606 -38.45 36.23 33.94
CA PRO A 606 -37.86 36.83 32.77
C PRO A 606 -36.43 37.32 33.05
N ALA A 607 -35.57 37.25 32.02
CA ALA A 607 -34.27 37.83 32.07
C ALA A 607 -34.36 39.37 31.94
N VAL A 608 -33.39 40.04 32.50
CA VAL A 608 -33.21 41.52 32.41
C VAL A 608 -31.86 41.81 31.79
N GLU A 609 -31.82 42.73 30.82
CA GLU A 609 -30.64 43.14 30.13
C GLU A 609 -30.23 44.57 30.54
N ARG A 610 -28.95 44.83 30.63
CA ARG A 610 -28.36 46.14 30.91
C ARG A 610 -27.19 46.39 29.97
N ASP A 611 -27.28 47.50 29.26
CA ASP A 611 -26.25 47.93 28.32
C ASP A 611 -25.30 48.94 28.99
N PHE A 612 -24.00 48.75 28.75
CA PHE A 612 -22.95 49.65 29.27
C PHE A 612 -22.09 50.11 28.09
N SER A 613 -21.99 51.43 27.92
CA SER A 613 -21.06 52.01 26.96
C SER A 613 -19.76 52.38 27.68
N LEU A 614 -18.68 51.67 27.36
CA LEU A 614 -17.39 51.77 28.05
C LEU A 614 -16.37 52.45 27.14
N ILE A 615 -15.51 53.27 27.72
CA ILE A 615 -14.28 53.79 27.08
C ILE A 615 -13.12 53.01 27.68
N LEU A 616 -12.38 52.29 26.82
CA LEU A 616 -11.28 51.42 27.18
C LEU A 616 -10.01 51.81 26.43
N ALA A 617 -8.82 51.51 26.99
CA ALA A 617 -7.56 51.66 26.28
C ALA A 617 -7.46 50.61 25.14
N ASP A 618 -6.80 50.92 24.05
CA ASP A 618 -6.65 50.08 22.86
C ASP A 618 -6.11 48.69 23.13
N GLY A 619 -5.30 48.51 24.21
CA GLY A 619 -4.75 47.22 24.59
C GLY A 619 -5.71 46.30 25.39
N VAL A 620 -6.87 46.81 25.86
CA VAL A 620 -7.83 46.00 26.63
C VAL A 620 -8.69 45.20 25.66
N GLN A 621 -8.73 43.88 25.87
CA GLN A 621 -9.55 42.96 25.07
C GLN A 621 -10.91 42.70 25.71
N PHE A 622 -11.94 42.37 24.92
CA PHE A 622 -13.26 42.03 25.42
C PHE A 622 -13.22 40.83 26.42
N ALA A 623 -12.33 39.86 26.22
CA ALA A 623 -12.13 38.76 27.15
C ALA A 623 -11.82 39.21 28.58
N GLN A 624 -10.98 40.26 28.73
CA GLN A 624 -10.64 40.83 30.02
C GLN A 624 -11.85 41.55 30.66
N VAL A 625 -12.72 42.18 29.82
CA VAL A 625 -13.97 42.78 30.30
C VAL A 625 -14.91 41.72 30.82
N ALA A 626 -15.10 40.64 30.03
CA ALA A 626 -15.98 39.51 30.42
C ALA A 626 -15.47 38.78 31.68
N GLU A 627 -14.14 38.61 31.80
CA GLU A 627 -13.51 38.03 32.98
C GLU A 627 -13.64 38.91 34.22
N ALA A 628 -13.46 40.21 34.09
CA ALA A 628 -13.63 41.16 35.17
C ALA A 628 -15.05 41.15 35.72
N ILE A 629 -16.06 41.05 34.83
CA ILE A 629 -17.46 40.94 35.21
C ILE A 629 -17.76 39.56 35.83
N GLY A 630 -17.29 38.49 35.20
CA GLY A 630 -17.50 37.10 35.70
C GLY A 630 -16.90 36.86 37.07
N SER A 631 -15.72 37.49 37.35
CA SER A 631 -15.06 37.38 38.65
C SER A 631 -15.81 38.02 39.84
N LEU A 632 -16.89 38.80 39.57
CA LEU A 632 -17.74 39.35 40.59
C LEU A 632 -18.60 38.27 41.31
N GLY A 633 -18.68 37.10 40.75
CA GLY A 633 -19.42 35.97 41.34
C GLY A 633 -20.92 36.28 41.54
N ILE A 634 -21.53 37.01 40.60
CA ILE A 634 -22.98 37.28 40.61
C ILE A 634 -23.70 36.04 40.11
N PRO A 635 -24.47 35.31 40.96
CA PRO A 635 -25.06 34.03 40.57
C PRO A 635 -26.07 34.16 39.44
N GLU A 636 -26.72 35.31 39.31
CA GLU A 636 -27.75 35.61 38.34
C GLU A 636 -27.19 36.08 36.97
N LEU A 637 -25.88 36.30 36.87
CA LEU A 637 -25.23 36.65 35.65
C LEU A 637 -25.29 35.49 34.65
N GLN A 638 -25.96 35.70 33.52
CA GLN A 638 -26.09 34.69 32.47
C GLN A 638 -25.11 34.88 31.34
N ASN A 639 -24.95 36.10 30.85
CA ASN A 639 -24.13 36.38 29.68
C ASN A 639 -23.60 37.81 29.67
N VAL A 640 -22.47 38.01 28.99
CA VAL A 640 -21.91 39.31 28.66
C VAL A 640 -21.58 39.31 27.16
N GLU A 641 -22.18 40.22 26.40
CA GLU A 641 -22.03 40.31 24.94
C GLU A 641 -21.45 41.66 24.55
N ALA A 642 -20.60 41.70 23.54
CA ALA A 642 -20.16 42.90 22.88
C ALA A 642 -21.17 43.23 21.77
N LEU A 643 -21.78 44.40 21.81
CA LEU A 643 -22.77 44.84 20.84
C LEU A 643 -22.19 45.74 19.75
N ASP A 644 -21.34 46.68 20.13
CA ASP A 644 -20.78 47.65 19.20
C ASP A 644 -19.40 48.09 19.64
N LEU A 645 -18.54 48.43 18.69
CA LEU A 645 -17.19 48.94 18.88
C LEU A 645 -16.99 50.15 18.00
N PHE A 646 -16.65 51.28 18.62
CA PHE A 646 -16.44 52.54 17.90
C PHE A 646 -15.09 53.13 18.23
N ARG A 647 -14.41 53.66 17.19
CA ARG A 647 -13.13 54.39 17.29
C ARG A 647 -13.24 55.72 16.59
N GLY A 648 -12.58 56.74 17.11
CA GLY A 648 -12.56 58.09 16.54
C GLY A 648 -13.66 59.00 17.04
N GLY A 649 -13.91 60.13 16.38
CA GLY A 649 -14.82 61.16 16.80
C GLY A 649 -14.45 61.78 18.17
N GLN A 650 -15.35 61.66 19.14
CA GLN A 650 -15.11 62.16 20.50
C GLN A 650 -14.31 61.20 21.41
N ILE A 651 -13.89 60.04 20.91
CA ILE A 651 -13.11 59.08 21.69
C ILE A 651 -11.64 59.52 21.69
N PRO A 652 -10.96 59.65 22.84
CA PRO A 652 -9.56 60.04 22.93
C PRO A 652 -8.62 59.12 22.14
N ALA A 653 -7.55 59.65 21.60
CA ALA A 653 -6.52 58.84 20.92
C ALA A 653 -5.96 57.76 21.88
N GLY A 654 -5.76 56.52 21.36
CA GLY A 654 -5.32 55.39 22.17
C GLY A 654 -6.45 54.71 22.97
N LYS A 655 -7.71 55.07 22.73
CA LYS A 655 -8.88 54.47 23.33
C LYS A 655 -9.96 54.09 22.30
N TYR A 656 -10.87 53.22 22.69
CA TYR A 656 -12.06 52.89 21.94
C TYR A 656 -13.29 52.78 22.82
N SER A 657 -14.46 52.95 22.24
CA SER A 657 -15.73 52.74 22.92
C SER A 657 -16.25 51.36 22.63
N LEU A 658 -16.60 50.63 23.67
CA LEU A 658 -17.21 49.30 23.61
C LEU A 658 -18.58 49.32 24.26
N MET A 659 -19.64 48.97 23.51
CA MET A 659 -20.96 48.74 24.05
C MET A 659 -21.11 47.26 24.40
N ILE A 660 -21.39 47.00 25.67
CA ILE A 660 -21.62 45.62 26.15
C ILE A 660 -23.04 45.49 26.67
N ARG A 661 -23.62 44.31 26.49
CA ARG A 661 -24.87 43.88 27.09
C ARG A 661 -24.62 42.82 28.14
N VAL A 662 -25.17 43.02 29.34
CA VAL A 662 -25.09 42.07 30.43
C VAL A 662 -26.48 41.58 30.72
N LYS A 663 -26.66 40.25 30.68
CA LYS A 663 -27.94 39.58 30.90
C LYS A 663 -27.96 38.94 32.27
N PHE A 664 -29.00 39.24 33.05
CA PHE A 664 -29.24 38.66 34.36
C PHE A 664 -30.53 37.87 34.33
N GLN A 665 -30.57 36.75 35.05
CA GLN A 665 -31.78 35.95 35.23
C GLN A 665 -31.76 35.26 36.58
N SER A 666 -32.83 35.39 37.32
CA SER A 666 -33.03 34.70 38.63
C SER A 666 -33.92 33.46 38.46
N ALA A 667 -33.62 32.41 39.22
CA ALA A 667 -34.47 31.23 39.31
C ALA A 667 -35.58 31.39 40.35
N GLU A 668 -35.48 32.37 41.25
CA GLU A 668 -36.32 32.48 42.46
C GLU A 668 -37.36 33.59 42.41
N ALA A 669 -37.02 34.78 41.82
CA ALA A 669 -37.91 35.92 41.79
C ALA A 669 -37.56 36.91 40.65
N THR A 670 -38.46 37.82 40.33
CA THR A 670 -38.16 38.99 39.48
C THR A 670 -37.26 39.96 40.21
N PHE A 671 -36.34 40.60 39.45
CA PHE A 671 -35.44 41.62 40.06
C PHE A 671 -36.18 42.88 40.44
N THR A 672 -35.72 43.47 41.53
CA THR A 672 -36.08 44.83 41.92
C THR A 672 -35.06 45.83 41.27
N ASP A 673 -35.46 47.08 41.05
CA ASP A 673 -34.58 48.13 40.55
C ASP A 673 -33.33 48.30 41.45
N GLN A 674 -33.47 48.14 42.74
CA GLN A 674 -32.37 48.26 43.66
C GLN A 674 -31.33 47.16 43.48
N GLN A 675 -31.73 45.93 43.22
CA GLN A 675 -30.82 44.81 42.92
C GLN A 675 -30.08 45.04 41.59
N LEU A 676 -30.77 45.45 40.53
CA LEU A 676 -30.19 45.73 39.24
C LEU A 676 -29.20 46.91 39.27
N ASN A 677 -29.52 47.96 40.03
CA ASN A 677 -28.60 49.09 40.27
C ASN A 677 -27.37 48.68 41.04
N ASN A 678 -27.51 47.79 42.04
CA ASN A 678 -26.37 47.23 42.76
C ASN A 678 -25.46 46.43 41.83
N PHE A 679 -26.01 45.50 40.99
CA PHE A 679 -25.21 44.77 40.02
C PHE A 679 -24.48 45.72 39.04
N SER A 680 -25.19 46.70 38.50
CA SER A 680 -24.62 47.71 37.62
C SER A 680 -23.48 48.47 38.27
N SER A 681 -23.62 48.92 39.50
CA SER A 681 -22.59 49.64 40.24
C SER A 681 -21.37 48.77 40.49
N ARG A 682 -21.56 47.50 40.87
CA ARG A 682 -20.46 46.52 41.07
C ARG A 682 -19.68 46.28 39.79
N ILE A 683 -20.38 46.15 38.66
CA ILE A 683 -19.76 45.95 37.34
C ILE A 683 -18.93 47.16 36.96
N VAL A 684 -19.51 48.35 37.01
CA VAL A 684 -18.82 49.58 36.64
C VAL A 684 -17.57 49.79 37.50
N THR A 685 -17.70 49.62 38.83
CA THR A 685 -16.58 49.73 39.77
C THR A 685 -15.47 48.73 39.45
N ALA A 686 -15.80 47.48 39.19
CA ALA A 686 -14.82 46.44 38.86
C ALA A 686 -14.10 46.75 37.55
N LEU A 687 -14.83 47.17 36.52
CA LEU A 687 -14.24 47.55 35.23
C LEU A 687 -13.34 48.76 35.33
N GLN A 688 -13.71 49.74 36.12
CA GLN A 688 -12.91 50.90 36.41
C GLN A 688 -11.62 50.54 37.15
N GLN A 689 -11.72 49.73 38.22
CA GLN A 689 -10.58 49.34 39.05
C GLN A 689 -9.60 48.44 38.32
N LYS A 690 -10.13 47.40 37.60
CA LYS A 690 -9.28 46.39 36.98
C LYS A 690 -8.74 46.78 35.60
N LEU A 691 -9.49 47.56 34.82
CA LEU A 691 -9.21 47.86 33.42
C LEU A 691 -9.10 49.34 33.11
N GLY A 692 -9.28 50.21 34.10
CA GLY A 692 -9.27 51.68 33.88
C GLY A 692 -10.43 52.13 32.97
N ALA A 693 -11.50 51.38 32.88
CA ALA A 693 -12.66 51.70 32.06
C ALA A 693 -13.41 52.91 32.63
N SER A 694 -13.98 53.73 31.75
CA SER A 694 -14.92 54.78 32.14
C SER A 694 -16.22 54.64 31.34
N LEU A 695 -17.35 54.98 31.96
CA LEU A 695 -18.61 55.08 31.22
C LEU A 695 -18.54 56.24 30.23
N ARG A 696 -19.03 56.01 29.01
CA ARG A 696 -19.23 57.07 28.03
C ARG A 696 -20.46 57.84 28.46
N ALA A 697 -20.31 59.16 28.71
CA ALA A 697 -21.45 60.04 28.87
C ALA A 697 -22.32 60.04 27.61
N ALA A 698 -23.68 60.00 27.77
CA ALA A 698 -24.62 59.99 26.70
C ALA A 698 -24.55 61.24 25.85
#